data_3134b9a9ffd9a21b8c0510f6b392bc22
#
_entry.id   3134b9a9ffd9a21b8c0510f6b392bc22
#
_cell.length_a   1.000
_cell.length_b   1.000
_cell.length_c   1.000
_cell.angle_alpha   90.00
_cell.angle_beta   90.00
_cell.angle_gamma   90.00
#
_symmetry.space_group_name_H-M   'P 1'
#
loop_
_entity.id
_entity.type
_entity.pdbx_description
1 polymer ?
#
loop_
_entity_poly.entity_id
_entity_poly.type
_entity_poly.pdbx_seq_one_letter_code
_entity_poly.pdbx_strand_id
1 'polypeptide(L)'
;MTTHPDLAAEQAYIDRAYESLEAARSSANRLKGMVEVGQGGTEQARFEREVIYDTVSFRLNQLHLGDASLLFGRIDREPGDGGDTFYIGRLAVSDANQEPLVVDWRAPVAEPFYRATGRDPMGLARRRHFQTRGRQLLGIEDELFGEHALDLGEGAGLQGHGSLIAALETARSGRLGDIVATIQGEQDEIIRSPLPGILVVQGGPGTGKTVVALHRAAYLLYTHRFPLEDQGVLVVGPNRLFLAYIEQVLPSLGEAGVELAVLADLIDTVSVRGTDREEVARLKGDEVMRKVLAKAVRDRKRPLPRTLRLPHGLQNLVLDVHESAEIVRDARRRFRTHNAGRRFVEREVARVLAESSRTPIDPTELWRQVRRHPMVVEALERMWPVLTPAQLLHDLFGSRALLRLAGRKVVSEEHLDLLHRPRSASVDDVVWTQDDIPLLDEAYALLGPRRRKRDDDEVRTYGHIVVDEAQDLSPMQLRMLARRSLNGSMTVVGDIAQSTGAWAHDSWDEVLAHLPDRRPGRREELTVGYRIPGPNMDLAARVLSRSAPDLAAPRAVRQDGRPPRLHRVDPAAGSEGIGRAVVESVRAELAGVGQGNVAIICPRSRLEDISSDLRAAGIEHGVAIEQGLEHQVTVVPVGMVKGLELDATVVVDPTGIIEEEAQGLRALYVALTRATKHLTLVHHGELPEALQPPADDRRSGSDHQVGSPEAVRAAG
;
A
#
# COMPACT_ATOMS: atom_id res chain seq x y z
N MET A 1 -42.48 -3.66 -7.44
CA MET A 1 -41.42 -2.70 -7.77
C MET A 1 -41.89 -1.92 -8.98
N THR A 2 -42.20 -0.65 -8.83
CA THR A 2 -42.57 0.21 -9.96
C THR A 2 -41.31 0.51 -10.77
N THR A 3 -41.27 0.04 -12.00
CA THR A 3 -40.16 0.29 -12.94
C THR A 3 -40.15 1.80 -13.24
N HIS A 4 -38.96 2.41 -13.16
CA HIS A 4 -38.76 3.84 -13.46
C HIS A 4 -39.23 4.14 -14.91
N PRO A 5 -40.00 5.23 -15.17
CA PRO A 5 -40.54 5.50 -16.49
C PRO A 5 -39.48 5.64 -17.59
N ASP A 6 -38.29 6.15 -17.27
CA ASP A 6 -37.21 6.37 -18.22
C ASP A 6 -36.30 5.15 -18.43
N LEU A 7 -36.54 4.01 -17.75
CA LEU A 7 -35.62 2.88 -17.77
C LEU A 7 -35.33 2.35 -19.18
N ALA A 8 -36.35 2.29 -20.04
CA ALA A 8 -36.19 1.82 -21.43
C ALA A 8 -35.37 2.80 -22.30
N ALA A 9 -35.59 4.10 -22.11
CA ALA A 9 -34.87 5.13 -22.86
C ALA A 9 -33.39 5.20 -22.47
N GLU A 10 -33.11 5.11 -21.17
CA GLU A 10 -31.72 5.08 -20.64
C GLU A 10 -31.00 3.78 -21.02
N GLN A 11 -31.67 2.63 -21.03
CA GLN A 11 -31.10 1.37 -21.51
C GLN A 11 -30.71 1.49 -23.00
N ALA A 12 -31.56 2.07 -23.83
CA ALA A 12 -31.25 2.27 -25.25
C ALA A 12 -30.02 3.21 -25.45
N TYR A 13 -29.87 4.20 -24.58
CA TYR A 13 -28.69 5.09 -24.61
C TYR A 13 -27.41 4.33 -24.20
N ILE A 14 -27.49 3.53 -23.15
CA ILE A 14 -26.39 2.67 -22.70
C ILE A 14 -25.95 1.73 -23.81
N ASP A 15 -26.90 1.08 -24.49
CA ASP A 15 -26.61 0.16 -25.59
C ASP A 15 -25.88 0.88 -26.74
N ARG A 16 -26.32 2.08 -27.12
CA ARG A 16 -25.64 2.91 -28.13
C ARG A 16 -24.22 3.28 -27.74
N ALA A 17 -23.98 3.61 -26.47
CA ALA A 17 -22.66 3.93 -25.97
C ALA A 17 -21.71 2.70 -26.03
N TYR A 18 -22.19 1.50 -25.69
CA TYR A 18 -21.44 0.27 -25.81
C TYR A 18 -21.15 -0.10 -27.29
N GLU A 19 -22.10 0.10 -28.19
CA GLU A 19 -21.88 -0.12 -29.64
C GLU A 19 -20.79 0.79 -30.19
N SER A 20 -20.76 2.06 -29.78
CA SER A 20 -19.72 3.00 -30.15
C SER A 20 -18.36 2.63 -29.56
N LEU A 21 -18.30 2.14 -28.33
CA LEU A 21 -17.08 1.62 -27.71
C LEU A 21 -16.56 0.40 -28.47
N GLU A 22 -17.41 -0.55 -28.85
CA GLU A 22 -17.05 -1.73 -29.62
C GLU A 22 -16.55 -1.39 -31.02
N ALA A 23 -17.17 -0.39 -31.67
CA ALA A 23 -16.71 0.13 -32.95
C ALA A 23 -15.30 0.75 -32.84
N ALA A 24 -15.04 1.53 -31.78
CA ALA A 24 -13.72 2.11 -31.49
C ALA A 24 -12.66 1.03 -31.25
N ARG A 25 -12.97 0.00 -30.45
CA ARG A 25 -12.10 -1.17 -30.22
C ARG A 25 -11.80 -1.93 -31.52
N SER A 26 -12.83 -2.18 -32.32
CA SER A 26 -12.68 -2.88 -33.61
C SER A 26 -11.81 -2.10 -34.58
N SER A 27 -11.91 -0.76 -34.59
CA SER A 27 -11.07 0.12 -35.40
C SER A 27 -9.61 0.09 -34.93
N ALA A 28 -9.36 0.16 -33.64
CA ALA A 28 -8.02 0.07 -33.06
C ALA A 28 -7.39 -1.31 -33.32
N ASN A 29 -8.13 -2.40 -33.19
CA ASN A 29 -7.65 -3.75 -33.50
C ASN A 29 -7.29 -3.92 -34.98
N ARG A 30 -8.09 -3.34 -35.91
CA ARG A 30 -7.76 -3.35 -37.34
C ARG A 30 -6.46 -2.60 -37.64
N LEU A 31 -6.26 -1.44 -37.01
CA LEU A 31 -5.01 -0.68 -37.13
C LEU A 31 -3.81 -1.49 -36.62
N LYS A 32 -3.95 -2.15 -35.48
CA LYS A 32 -2.92 -3.04 -34.90
C LYS A 32 -2.56 -4.15 -35.86
N GLY A 33 -3.55 -4.85 -36.43
CA GLY A 33 -3.32 -5.93 -37.42
C GLY A 33 -2.64 -5.45 -38.71
N MET A 34 -2.94 -4.23 -39.20
CA MET A 34 -2.26 -3.66 -40.36
C MET A 34 -0.77 -3.36 -40.09
N VAL A 35 -0.43 -2.98 -38.86
CA VAL A 35 0.96 -2.70 -38.45
C VAL A 35 1.76 -3.99 -38.23
N GLU A 36 1.14 -5.06 -37.77
CA GLU A 36 1.78 -6.38 -37.58
C GLU A 36 2.12 -7.08 -38.89
N VAL A 37 1.33 -6.91 -39.95
CA VAL A 37 1.52 -7.60 -41.26
C VAL A 37 2.68 -7.02 -42.10
N GLY A 38 3.14 -5.81 -41.80
CA GLY A 38 4.19 -5.11 -42.53
C GLY A 38 5.62 -5.48 -42.15
N GLN A 39 6.08 -6.72 -42.26
CA GLN A 39 7.47 -7.10 -41.98
C GLN A 39 8.38 -6.78 -43.18
N GLY A 40 8.94 -5.58 -43.27
CA GLY A 40 9.92 -5.15 -44.27
C GLY A 40 10.08 -3.62 -44.27
N GLY A 41 11.24 -3.08 -44.65
CA GLY A 41 11.48 -1.65 -44.76
C GLY A 41 12.76 -1.16 -44.07
N THR A 42 13.07 0.13 -44.24
CA THR A 42 14.21 0.84 -43.66
C THR A 42 14.11 0.89 -42.11
N GLU A 43 15.22 1.17 -41.41
CA GLU A 43 15.23 1.37 -39.95
C GLU A 43 14.20 2.41 -39.47
N GLN A 44 14.05 3.49 -40.22
CA GLN A 44 13.08 4.55 -39.96
C GLN A 44 11.63 4.03 -40.05
N ALA A 45 11.31 3.20 -41.07
CA ALA A 45 9.99 2.59 -41.23
C ALA A 45 9.69 1.52 -40.15
N ARG A 46 10.72 0.92 -39.53
CA ARG A 46 10.55 0.02 -38.35
C ARG A 46 10.23 0.81 -37.10
N PHE A 47 10.95 1.89 -36.87
CA PHE A 47 10.72 2.78 -35.71
C PHE A 47 9.31 3.42 -35.74
N GLU A 48 8.91 3.93 -36.94
CA GLU A 48 7.56 4.51 -37.11
C GLU A 48 6.45 3.46 -36.82
N ARG A 49 6.65 2.21 -37.24
CA ARG A 49 5.70 1.12 -36.98
C ARG A 49 5.65 0.74 -35.50
N GLU A 50 6.79 0.69 -34.81
CA GLU A 50 6.87 0.41 -33.38
C GLU A 50 6.12 1.46 -32.59
N VAL A 51 6.31 2.74 -32.89
CA VAL A 51 5.57 3.86 -32.30
C VAL A 51 4.06 3.77 -32.55
N ILE A 52 3.64 3.42 -33.77
CA ILE A 52 2.22 3.25 -34.12
C ILE A 52 1.65 2.03 -33.36
N TYR A 53 2.38 0.91 -33.32
CA TYR A 53 1.96 -0.30 -32.60
C TYR A 53 1.78 -0.05 -31.11
N ASP A 54 2.73 0.63 -30.47
CA ASP A 54 2.68 1.00 -29.06
C ASP A 54 1.51 1.97 -28.78
N THR A 55 1.32 2.97 -29.65
CA THR A 55 0.19 3.92 -29.54
C THR A 55 -1.16 3.22 -29.67
N VAL A 56 -1.31 2.29 -30.61
CA VAL A 56 -2.55 1.54 -30.81
C VAL A 56 -2.79 0.55 -29.67
N SER A 57 -1.73 -0.11 -29.20
CA SER A 57 -1.80 -1.03 -28.06
C SER A 57 -2.18 -0.29 -26.76
N PHE A 58 -1.61 0.88 -26.53
CA PHE A 58 -1.98 1.76 -25.44
C PHE A 58 -3.45 2.20 -25.52
N ARG A 59 -3.93 2.60 -26.72
CA ARG A 59 -5.33 2.97 -26.93
C ARG A 59 -6.29 1.80 -26.69
N LEU A 60 -5.92 0.58 -27.07
CA LEU A 60 -6.71 -0.63 -26.78
C LEU A 60 -6.82 -0.91 -25.29
N ASN A 61 -5.72 -0.74 -24.58
CA ASN A 61 -5.71 -0.87 -23.12
C ASN A 61 -6.60 0.19 -22.45
N GLN A 62 -6.57 1.43 -22.91
CA GLN A 62 -7.46 2.50 -22.42
C GLN A 62 -8.94 2.23 -22.68
N LEU A 63 -9.28 1.50 -23.72
CA LEU A 63 -10.66 1.12 -24.02
C LEU A 63 -11.12 -0.15 -23.29
N HIS A 64 -10.30 -0.75 -22.45
CA HIS A 64 -10.61 -1.99 -21.75
C HIS A 64 -11.29 -1.70 -20.40
N LEU A 65 -12.56 -2.11 -20.26
CA LEU A 65 -13.38 -1.90 -19.06
C LEU A 65 -13.29 -3.04 -18.04
N GLY A 66 -12.68 -4.18 -18.41
CA GLY A 66 -12.82 -5.39 -17.60
C GLY A 66 -14.30 -5.79 -17.46
N ASP A 67 -14.70 -6.17 -16.26
CA ASP A 67 -16.09 -6.52 -15.90
C ASP A 67 -16.92 -5.30 -15.45
N ALA A 68 -16.34 -4.09 -15.46
CA ALA A 68 -17.00 -2.89 -14.99
C ALA A 68 -18.00 -2.32 -16.02
N SER A 69 -19.05 -1.69 -15.54
CA SER A 69 -20.02 -1.01 -16.38
C SER A 69 -19.44 0.29 -16.96
N LEU A 70 -19.76 0.62 -18.22
CA LEU A 70 -19.28 1.82 -18.90
C LEU A 70 -19.85 3.10 -18.28
N LEU A 71 -21.17 3.15 -18.09
CA LEU A 71 -21.89 4.30 -17.53
C LEU A 71 -22.37 3.99 -16.13
N PHE A 72 -22.39 5.02 -15.27
CA PHE A 72 -22.91 4.92 -13.91
C PHE A 72 -23.75 6.14 -13.51
N GLY A 73 -23.83 7.17 -14.35
CA GLY A 73 -24.67 8.32 -14.04
C GLY A 73 -24.91 9.29 -15.18
N ARG A 74 -25.73 10.29 -14.88
CA ARG A 74 -26.09 11.39 -15.77
C ARG A 74 -26.29 12.65 -14.94
N ILE A 75 -25.88 13.78 -15.49
CA ILE A 75 -26.18 15.11 -14.95
C ILE A 75 -26.93 15.91 -15.98
N ASP A 76 -27.96 16.63 -15.52
CA ASP A 76 -28.69 17.63 -16.29
C ASP A 76 -28.45 19.00 -15.65
N ARG A 77 -27.94 19.95 -16.43
CA ARG A 77 -27.67 21.30 -15.96
C ARG A 77 -28.96 22.18 -16.04
N GLU A 78 -28.97 23.20 -15.21
CA GLU A 78 -30.06 24.18 -15.27
C GLU A 78 -30.08 24.91 -16.62
N PRO A 79 -31.29 25.28 -17.14
CA PRO A 79 -31.43 25.97 -18.44
C PRO A 79 -30.64 27.28 -18.55
N GLY A 80 -30.34 27.95 -17.44
CA GLY A 80 -29.49 29.16 -17.39
C GLY A 80 -28.03 28.95 -17.59
N ASP A 81 -27.53 27.73 -17.30
CA ASP A 81 -26.13 27.30 -17.40
C ASP A 81 -25.82 26.43 -18.65
N GLY A 82 -26.68 26.53 -19.67
CA GLY A 82 -26.54 25.85 -20.95
C GLY A 82 -27.50 24.69 -21.18
N GLY A 83 -28.24 24.22 -20.17
CA GLY A 83 -29.26 23.17 -20.30
C GLY A 83 -28.77 21.81 -20.83
N ASP A 84 -27.45 21.56 -20.74
CA ASP A 84 -26.81 20.39 -21.34
C ASP A 84 -26.96 19.16 -20.44
N THR A 85 -27.11 18.01 -21.10
CA THR A 85 -27.13 16.71 -20.45
C THR A 85 -25.79 15.98 -20.72
N PHE A 86 -25.14 15.48 -19.65
CA PHE A 86 -23.91 14.70 -19.76
C PHE A 86 -24.08 13.35 -19.09
N TYR A 87 -23.75 12.29 -19.85
CA TYR A 87 -23.66 10.94 -19.31
C TYR A 87 -22.26 10.68 -18.79
N ILE A 88 -22.17 10.29 -17.56
CA ILE A 88 -20.89 10.10 -16.86
C ILE A 88 -20.54 8.63 -16.82
N GLY A 89 -19.32 8.32 -17.22
CA GLY A 89 -18.83 6.96 -17.29
C GLY A 89 -17.34 6.82 -17.00
N ARG A 90 -16.84 5.59 -17.08
CA ARG A 90 -15.45 5.27 -16.77
C ARG A 90 -14.48 5.67 -17.88
N LEU A 91 -14.97 5.72 -19.09
CA LEU A 91 -14.19 6.10 -20.29
C LEU A 91 -14.97 7.11 -21.12
N ALA A 92 -14.24 8.02 -21.77
CA ALA A 92 -14.84 8.87 -22.78
C ALA A 92 -15.14 8.05 -24.04
N VAL A 93 -16.39 8.13 -24.52
CA VAL A 93 -16.84 7.49 -25.76
C VAL A 93 -17.53 8.55 -26.62
N SER A 94 -17.15 8.62 -27.88
CA SER A 94 -17.79 9.48 -28.88
C SER A 94 -18.43 8.61 -29.97
N ASP A 95 -19.44 9.18 -30.61
CA ASP A 95 -20.08 8.55 -31.79
C ASP A 95 -19.22 8.69 -33.07
N ALA A 96 -19.76 8.24 -34.20
CA ALA A 96 -19.10 8.33 -35.51
C ALA A 96 -18.84 9.77 -35.98
N ASN A 97 -19.61 10.76 -35.44
CA ASN A 97 -19.48 12.18 -35.75
C ASN A 97 -18.55 12.92 -34.78
N GLN A 98 -17.87 12.20 -33.86
CA GLN A 98 -17.04 12.75 -32.80
C GLN A 98 -17.83 13.48 -31.69
N GLU A 99 -19.16 13.33 -31.62
CA GLU A 99 -19.95 13.86 -30.53
C GLU A 99 -19.80 12.98 -29.28
N PRO A 100 -19.56 13.58 -28.09
CA PRO A 100 -19.36 12.81 -26.87
C PRO A 100 -20.68 12.14 -26.43
N LEU A 101 -20.70 10.81 -26.39
CA LEU A 101 -21.78 10.01 -25.81
C LEU A 101 -21.58 9.77 -24.33
N VAL A 102 -20.32 9.56 -23.90
CA VAL A 102 -19.96 9.36 -22.50
C VAL A 102 -18.81 10.27 -22.17
N VAL A 103 -18.99 11.05 -21.12
CA VAL A 103 -17.96 11.89 -20.54
C VAL A 103 -17.21 11.09 -19.47
N ASP A 104 -15.90 11.13 -19.55
CA ASP A 104 -15.05 10.53 -18.54
C ASP A 104 -15.27 11.20 -17.17
N TRP A 105 -15.44 10.40 -16.13
CA TRP A 105 -15.70 10.88 -14.77
C TRP A 105 -14.62 11.82 -14.23
N ARG A 106 -13.42 11.74 -14.75
CA ARG A 106 -12.27 12.58 -14.37
C ARG A 106 -12.32 13.98 -14.97
N ALA A 107 -13.12 14.17 -15.99
CA ALA A 107 -13.27 15.47 -16.66
C ALA A 107 -13.87 16.52 -15.73
N PRO A 108 -13.46 17.81 -15.82
CA PRO A 108 -13.99 18.87 -14.96
C PRO A 108 -15.53 19.02 -15.05
N VAL A 109 -16.13 18.74 -16.20
CA VAL A 109 -17.59 18.82 -16.39
C VAL A 109 -18.33 17.75 -15.56
N ALA A 110 -17.67 16.67 -15.16
CA ALA A 110 -18.25 15.62 -14.31
C ALA A 110 -18.13 15.94 -12.79
N GLU A 111 -17.39 16.97 -12.40
CA GLU A 111 -17.22 17.34 -10.98
C GLU A 111 -18.55 17.54 -10.23
N PRO A 112 -19.57 18.21 -10.80
CA PRO A 112 -20.86 18.38 -10.11
C PRO A 112 -21.58 17.07 -9.81
N PHE A 113 -21.33 15.99 -10.58
CA PHE A 113 -21.89 14.67 -10.28
C PHE A 113 -21.51 14.16 -8.90
N TYR A 114 -20.31 14.50 -8.39
CA TYR A 114 -19.79 14.05 -7.10
C TYR A 114 -19.98 15.08 -5.99
N ARG A 115 -19.86 16.38 -6.30
CA ARG A 115 -19.78 17.46 -5.30
C ARG A 115 -21.05 18.24 -5.09
N ALA A 116 -21.99 18.21 -6.04
CA ALA A 116 -23.25 18.95 -5.88
C ALA A 116 -24.04 18.44 -4.66
N THR A 117 -24.53 19.38 -3.89
CA THR A 117 -25.38 19.14 -2.71
C THR A 117 -26.62 19.98 -2.78
N GLY A 118 -27.66 19.66 -1.99
CA GLY A 118 -28.87 20.51 -1.91
C GLY A 118 -28.60 21.96 -1.49
N ARG A 119 -27.45 22.25 -0.85
CA ARG A 119 -27.01 23.61 -0.48
C ARG A 119 -26.19 24.29 -1.58
N ASP A 120 -25.42 23.53 -2.33
CA ASP A 120 -24.62 23.99 -3.46
C ASP A 120 -24.85 23.06 -4.65
N PRO A 121 -25.84 23.35 -5.49
CA PRO A 121 -26.18 22.54 -6.64
C PRO A 121 -25.13 22.54 -7.77
N MET A 122 -24.16 23.43 -7.75
CA MET A 122 -23.16 23.60 -8.80
C MET A 122 -23.73 23.69 -10.22
N GLY A 123 -24.92 24.32 -10.39
CA GLY A 123 -25.61 24.47 -11.67
C GLY A 123 -26.33 23.18 -12.14
N LEU A 124 -26.54 22.18 -11.28
CA LEU A 124 -27.33 21.00 -11.62
C LEU A 124 -28.83 21.23 -11.34
N ALA A 125 -29.68 20.81 -12.30
CA ALA A 125 -31.11 20.62 -12.11
C ALA A 125 -31.41 19.20 -11.60
N ARG A 126 -30.68 18.20 -12.11
CA ARG A 126 -30.83 16.79 -11.73
C ARG A 126 -29.52 16.03 -11.79
N ARG A 127 -29.32 15.15 -10.84
CA ARG A 127 -28.32 14.08 -10.86
C ARG A 127 -29.01 12.73 -10.88
N ARG A 128 -28.66 11.88 -11.83
CA ARG A 128 -29.22 10.54 -12.02
C ARG A 128 -28.16 9.50 -11.83
N HIS A 129 -28.38 8.53 -10.93
CA HIS A 129 -27.51 7.38 -10.72
C HIS A 129 -28.08 6.15 -11.43
N PHE A 130 -27.20 5.40 -12.11
CA PHE A 130 -27.54 4.16 -12.80
C PHE A 130 -27.07 2.96 -11.98
N GLN A 131 -27.99 2.07 -11.65
CA GLN A 131 -27.66 0.75 -11.14
C GLN A 131 -27.53 -0.20 -12.33
N THR A 132 -26.28 -0.59 -12.66
CA THR A 132 -25.98 -1.38 -13.86
C THR A 132 -25.26 -2.69 -13.50
N ARG A 133 -25.46 -3.72 -14.35
CA ARG A 133 -24.66 -4.93 -14.35
C ARG A 133 -24.16 -5.17 -15.78
N GLY A 134 -22.88 -4.86 -16.02
CA GLY A 134 -22.34 -4.80 -17.38
C GLY A 134 -23.13 -3.82 -18.26
N ARG A 135 -23.78 -4.32 -19.31
CA ARG A 135 -24.64 -3.48 -20.20
C ARG A 135 -26.06 -3.29 -19.68
N GLN A 136 -26.50 -4.08 -18.72
CA GLN A 136 -27.90 -4.09 -18.27
C GLN A 136 -28.14 -3.04 -17.19
N LEU A 137 -29.12 -2.15 -17.41
CA LEU A 137 -29.61 -1.19 -16.43
C LEU A 137 -30.65 -1.87 -15.53
N LEU A 138 -30.38 -1.95 -14.25
CA LEU A 138 -31.22 -2.58 -13.24
C LEU A 138 -32.15 -1.59 -12.54
N GLY A 139 -31.69 -0.32 -12.38
CA GLY A 139 -32.45 0.71 -11.67
C GLY A 139 -31.91 2.12 -11.96
N ILE A 140 -32.74 3.10 -11.66
CA ILE A 140 -32.44 4.52 -11.79
C ILE A 140 -32.84 5.21 -10.48
N GLU A 141 -31.96 6.09 -9.99
CA GLU A 141 -32.25 6.97 -8.85
C GLU A 141 -31.98 8.41 -9.26
N ASP A 142 -32.99 9.28 -9.11
CA ASP A 142 -32.92 10.70 -9.43
C ASP A 142 -32.83 11.54 -8.16
N GLU A 143 -31.89 12.48 -8.14
CA GLU A 143 -31.76 13.54 -7.16
C GLU A 143 -31.98 14.89 -7.86
N LEU A 144 -32.98 15.66 -7.40
CA LEU A 144 -33.34 16.96 -7.94
C LEU A 144 -32.74 18.09 -7.10
N PHE A 145 -32.29 19.16 -7.75
CA PHE A 145 -31.68 20.33 -7.14
C PHE A 145 -32.52 21.58 -7.43
N GLY A 146 -32.29 22.66 -6.66
CA GLY A 146 -32.93 23.94 -6.89
C GLY A 146 -34.45 23.96 -6.67
N GLU A 147 -35.16 24.79 -7.45
CA GLU A 147 -36.61 24.93 -7.34
C GLU A 147 -37.37 23.63 -7.64
N HIS A 148 -36.81 22.74 -8.41
CA HIS A 148 -37.36 21.42 -8.73
C HIS A 148 -37.40 20.44 -7.53
N ALA A 149 -36.65 20.71 -6.47
CA ALA A 149 -36.69 19.91 -5.24
C ALA A 149 -37.88 20.29 -4.34
N LEU A 150 -38.49 21.47 -4.52
CA LEU A 150 -39.61 21.98 -3.71
C LEU A 150 -40.95 21.35 -4.06
N ASP A 151 -41.09 20.79 -5.26
CA ASP A 151 -42.37 20.20 -5.74
C ASP A 151 -42.68 18.81 -5.16
N LEU A 152 -41.74 18.17 -4.45
CA LEU A 152 -41.82 16.76 -3.99
C LEU A 152 -41.91 16.61 -2.46
N GLY A 153 -42.40 17.56 -1.69
CA GLY A 153 -42.73 17.41 -0.26
C GLY A 153 -41.56 16.93 0.64
N GLU A 154 -41.60 17.31 1.90
CA GLU A 154 -40.54 17.12 2.93
C GLU A 154 -40.04 15.66 3.19
N GLY A 155 -40.39 14.70 2.35
CA GLY A 155 -39.99 13.29 2.47
C GLY A 155 -38.85 12.83 1.55
N ALA A 156 -38.39 13.64 0.59
CA ALA A 156 -37.46 13.22 -0.46
C ALA A 156 -35.94 13.48 -0.14
N GLY A 157 -35.65 14.11 0.97
CA GLY A 157 -34.29 14.58 1.29
C GLY A 157 -33.27 13.55 1.78
N LEU A 158 -33.58 12.23 1.77
CA LEU A 158 -32.72 11.19 2.38
C LEU A 158 -32.49 9.96 1.50
N GLN A 159 -32.66 10.04 0.17
CA GLN A 159 -32.60 8.84 -0.70
C GLN A 159 -31.23 8.54 -1.30
N GLY A 160 -30.21 9.36 -1.09
CA GLY A 160 -28.85 9.10 -1.60
C GLY A 160 -28.10 7.93 -0.93
N HIS A 161 -28.62 7.36 0.16
CA HIS A 161 -27.99 6.25 0.87
C HIS A 161 -28.44 4.86 0.38
N GLY A 162 -29.57 4.75 -0.28
CA GLY A 162 -30.13 3.48 -0.72
C GLY A 162 -29.34 2.82 -1.86
N SER A 163 -28.86 3.61 -2.82
CA SER A 163 -28.06 3.11 -3.95
C SER A 163 -26.68 2.65 -3.51
N LEU A 164 -26.06 3.37 -2.56
CA LEU A 164 -24.78 2.98 -1.97
C LEU A 164 -24.89 1.64 -1.22
N ILE A 165 -25.95 1.47 -0.42
CA ILE A 165 -26.21 0.23 0.32
C ILE A 165 -26.47 -0.92 -0.65
N ALA A 166 -27.27 -0.71 -1.71
CA ALA A 166 -27.53 -1.71 -2.74
C ALA A 166 -26.28 -2.09 -3.54
N ALA A 167 -25.42 -1.12 -3.89
CA ALA A 167 -24.12 -1.37 -4.54
C ALA A 167 -23.17 -2.13 -3.62
N LEU A 168 -23.11 -1.77 -2.34
CA LEU A 168 -22.34 -2.50 -1.31
C LEU A 168 -22.88 -3.92 -1.07
N GLU A 169 -24.18 -4.14 -1.19
CA GLU A 169 -24.79 -5.47 -1.11
C GLU A 169 -24.51 -6.33 -2.33
N THR A 170 -24.40 -5.73 -3.50
CA THR A 170 -24.04 -6.40 -4.76
C THR A 170 -22.53 -6.67 -4.83
N ALA A 171 -21.70 -5.82 -4.25
CA ALA A 171 -20.24 -5.99 -4.13
C ALA A 171 -19.81 -7.19 -3.27
N ARG A 172 -20.75 -7.88 -2.60
CA ARG A 172 -20.50 -9.14 -1.87
C ARG A 172 -19.94 -10.28 -2.75
N SER A 173 -19.93 -10.12 -4.05
CA SER A 173 -19.30 -11.07 -4.98
C SER A 173 -17.78 -10.86 -5.17
N GLY A 174 -17.09 -10.12 -4.29
CA GLY A 174 -15.64 -9.92 -4.32
C GLY A 174 -15.12 -8.99 -5.41
N ARG A 175 -15.98 -8.23 -6.08
CA ARG A 175 -15.58 -7.31 -7.16
C ARG A 175 -15.96 -5.86 -6.82
N LEU A 176 -14.97 -4.98 -6.88
CA LEU A 176 -15.11 -3.51 -6.71
C LEU A 176 -15.89 -2.80 -7.85
N GLY A 177 -16.70 -3.54 -8.62
CA GLY A 177 -17.26 -3.11 -9.90
C GLY A 177 -18.01 -1.78 -9.91
N ASP A 178 -18.63 -1.35 -8.81
CA ASP A 178 -19.51 -0.18 -8.81
C ASP A 178 -19.14 0.94 -7.81
N ILE A 179 -17.88 0.92 -7.32
CA ILE A 179 -17.43 1.93 -6.34
C ILE A 179 -17.36 3.34 -6.95
N VAL A 180 -17.10 3.47 -8.26
CA VAL A 180 -17.06 4.80 -8.93
C VAL A 180 -18.40 5.51 -8.86
N ALA A 181 -19.52 4.79 -8.95
CA ALA A 181 -20.85 5.36 -8.84
C ALA A 181 -21.18 5.92 -7.45
N THR A 182 -20.41 5.52 -6.43
CA THR A 182 -20.69 5.84 -5.03
C THR A 182 -19.58 6.67 -4.36
N ILE A 183 -18.74 7.33 -5.15
CA ILE A 183 -17.75 8.27 -4.61
C ILE A 183 -18.49 9.43 -3.94
N GLN A 184 -18.29 9.58 -2.65
CA GLN A 184 -18.90 10.66 -1.86
C GLN A 184 -18.08 11.95 -1.93
N GLY A 185 -18.69 13.05 -1.50
CA GLY A 185 -18.05 14.37 -1.52
C GLY A 185 -16.69 14.41 -0.85
N GLU A 186 -16.53 13.78 0.33
CA GLU A 186 -15.23 13.66 1.04
C GLU A 186 -14.17 12.98 0.16
N GLN A 187 -14.56 11.88 -0.49
CA GLN A 187 -13.65 11.09 -1.34
C GLN A 187 -13.29 11.87 -2.60
N ASP A 188 -14.24 12.57 -3.22
CA ASP A 188 -13.99 13.36 -4.42
C ASP A 188 -13.06 14.56 -4.14
N GLU A 189 -13.19 15.22 -3.00
CA GLU A 189 -12.29 16.31 -2.59
C GLU A 189 -10.85 15.82 -2.45
N ILE A 190 -10.66 14.65 -1.83
CA ILE A 190 -9.35 14.01 -1.70
C ILE A 190 -8.80 13.63 -3.09
N ILE A 191 -9.62 13.01 -3.95
CA ILE A 191 -9.22 12.57 -5.29
C ILE A 191 -8.75 13.76 -6.14
N ARG A 192 -9.47 14.87 -6.11
CA ARG A 192 -9.18 16.08 -6.91
C ARG A 192 -8.18 17.04 -6.26
N SER A 193 -7.71 16.77 -5.06
CA SER A 193 -6.66 17.55 -4.41
C SER A 193 -5.44 17.77 -5.33
N PRO A 194 -4.79 18.95 -5.31
CA PRO A 194 -3.65 19.26 -6.18
C PRO A 194 -2.50 18.26 -6.09
N LEU A 195 -1.79 18.01 -7.22
CA LEU A 195 -0.67 17.08 -7.33
C LEU A 195 0.52 17.39 -6.41
N PRO A 196 0.99 18.66 -6.24
CA PRO A 196 2.23 18.94 -5.55
C PRO A 196 2.18 18.75 -4.03
N GLY A 197 3.22 18.16 -3.47
CA GLY A 197 3.39 17.94 -2.03
C GLY A 197 2.83 16.59 -1.56
N ILE A 198 2.84 16.40 -0.24
CA ILE A 198 2.34 15.16 0.38
C ILE A 198 0.89 15.38 0.79
N LEU A 199 0.03 14.47 0.38
CA LEU A 199 -1.33 14.33 0.88
C LEU A 199 -1.41 13.10 1.78
N VAL A 200 -1.72 13.32 3.06
CA VAL A 200 -2.03 12.23 4.00
C VAL A 200 -3.53 12.03 4.02
N VAL A 201 -3.96 10.80 3.85
CA VAL A 201 -5.37 10.40 3.96
C VAL A 201 -5.50 9.47 5.17
N GLN A 202 -5.98 10.02 6.29
CA GLN A 202 -6.36 9.27 7.46
C GLN A 202 -7.78 8.72 7.27
N GLY A 203 -8.00 7.48 7.62
CA GLY A 203 -9.37 6.96 7.67
C GLY A 203 -9.42 5.64 8.43
N GLY A 204 -10.45 5.47 9.19
CA GLY A 204 -10.67 4.24 9.93
C GLY A 204 -10.97 3.03 9.03
N PRO A 205 -11.22 1.88 9.65
CA PRO A 205 -11.54 0.65 8.91
C PRO A 205 -12.83 0.82 8.09
N GLY A 206 -12.81 0.34 6.85
CA GLY A 206 -13.98 0.36 5.96
C GLY A 206 -14.37 1.71 5.37
N THR A 207 -13.52 2.74 5.45
CA THR A 207 -13.76 4.07 4.87
C THR A 207 -13.39 4.19 3.39
N GLY A 208 -12.74 3.16 2.81
CA GLY A 208 -12.37 3.14 1.39
C GLY A 208 -11.05 3.85 1.06
N LYS A 209 -10.16 4.05 2.02
CA LYS A 209 -8.84 4.69 1.86
C LYS A 209 -8.10 4.29 0.59
N THR A 210 -7.87 3.00 0.42
CA THR A 210 -7.15 2.43 -0.73
C THR A 210 -7.82 2.76 -2.05
N VAL A 211 -9.14 2.66 -2.08
CA VAL A 211 -9.95 2.98 -3.28
C VAL A 211 -9.78 4.45 -3.65
N VAL A 212 -9.90 5.35 -2.67
CA VAL A 212 -9.69 6.80 -2.87
C VAL A 212 -8.28 7.08 -3.40
N ALA A 213 -7.25 6.42 -2.85
CA ALA A 213 -5.87 6.58 -3.30
C ALA A 213 -5.67 6.14 -4.75
N LEU A 214 -6.29 5.03 -5.18
CA LEU A 214 -6.24 4.53 -6.55
C LEU A 214 -7.00 5.44 -7.53
N HIS A 215 -8.20 5.88 -7.16
CA HIS A 215 -8.96 6.85 -7.96
C HIS A 215 -8.20 8.18 -8.09
N ARG A 216 -7.52 8.62 -7.01
CA ARG A 216 -6.65 9.78 -7.08
C ARG A 216 -5.48 9.58 -8.04
N ALA A 217 -4.83 8.42 -8.01
CA ALA A 217 -3.76 8.11 -8.96
C ALA A 217 -4.26 8.20 -10.41
N ALA A 218 -5.42 7.61 -10.69
CA ALA A 218 -6.06 7.69 -12.01
C ALA A 218 -6.43 9.12 -12.40
N TYR A 219 -7.00 9.90 -11.47
CA TYR A 219 -7.33 11.32 -11.69
C TYR A 219 -6.08 12.16 -11.98
N LEU A 220 -4.99 11.95 -11.24
CA LEU A 220 -3.75 12.68 -11.44
C LEU A 220 -3.08 12.33 -12.78
N LEU A 221 -3.09 11.06 -13.18
CA LEU A 221 -2.60 10.62 -14.50
C LEU A 221 -3.41 11.25 -15.63
N TYR A 222 -4.73 11.36 -15.47
CA TYR A 222 -5.58 11.99 -16.47
C TYR A 222 -5.34 13.50 -16.56
N THR A 223 -5.33 14.21 -15.42
CA THR A 223 -5.22 15.68 -15.37
C THR A 223 -3.81 16.20 -15.61
N HIS A 224 -2.81 15.44 -15.20
CA HIS A 224 -1.38 15.80 -15.32
C HIS A 224 -0.65 14.85 -16.25
N ARG A 225 -1.30 14.45 -17.34
CA ARG A 225 -0.82 13.42 -18.27
C ARG A 225 0.61 13.63 -18.71
N PHE A 226 0.92 14.82 -19.27
CA PHE A 226 2.25 15.10 -19.85
C PHE A 226 3.41 14.92 -18.87
N PRO A 227 3.38 15.44 -17.62
CA PRO A 227 4.48 15.22 -16.69
C PRO A 227 4.50 13.82 -16.08
N LEU A 228 3.35 13.16 -15.89
CA LEU A 228 3.29 11.85 -15.23
C LEU A 228 3.45 10.67 -16.17
N GLU A 229 3.13 10.82 -17.48
CA GLU A 229 3.28 9.76 -18.48
C GLU A 229 4.75 9.33 -18.64
N ASP A 230 5.69 10.30 -18.63
CA ASP A 230 7.13 10.04 -18.69
C ASP A 230 7.74 9.64 -17.34
N GLN A 231 7.24 10.23 -16.24
CA GLN A 231 7.77 10.03 -14.90
C GLN A 231 7.18 8.82 -14.18
N GLY A 232 5.99 8.36 -14.59
CA GLY A 232 5.27 7.25 -13.99
C GLY A 232 4.65 7.55 -12.62
N VAL A 233 3.73 6.67 -12.23
CA VAL A 233 3.14 6.63 -10.89
C VAL A 233 3.47 5.28 -10.26
N LEU A 234 3.97 5.30 -9.02
CA LEU A 234 4.23 4.10 -8.23
C LEU A 234 3.14 3.94 -7.17
N VAL A 235 2.56 2.76 -7.07
CA VAL A 235 1.68 2.36 -5.96
C VAL A 235 2.39 1.29 -5.15
N VAL A 236 2.63 1.60 -3.88
CA VAL A 236 3.25 0.68 -2.93
C VAL A 236 2.18 0.11 -2.02
N GLY A 237 2.00 -1.20 -2.09
CA GLY A 237 1.06 -1.95 -1.26
C GLY A 237 1.74 -2.77 -0.16
N PRO A 238 0.97 -3.22 0.84
CA PRO A 238 1.51 -3.99 1.97
C PRO A 238 1.96 -5.40 1.58
N ASN A 239 1.32 -6.02 0.59
CA ASN A 239 1.63 -7.38 0.13
C ASN A 239 1.19 -7.62 -1.32
N ARG A 240 1.66 -8.75 -1.90
CA ARG A 240 1.38 -9.10 -3.30
C ARG A 240 -0.07 -9.48 -3.59
N LEU A 241 -0.79 -10.05 -2.62
CA LEU A 241 -2.20 -10.38 -2.79
C LEU A 241 -3.03 -9.10 -2.96
N PHE A 242 -2.72 -8.09 -2.17
CA PHE A 242 -3.31 -6.76 -2.28
C PHE A 242 -3.01 -6.11 -3.64
N LEU A 243 -1.78 -6.23 -4.14
CA LEU A 243 -1.43 -5.70 -5.47
C LEU A 243 -2.16 -6.43 -6.60
N ALA A 244 -2.28 -7.76 -6.53
CA ALA A 244 -3.04 -8.53 -7.51
C ALA A 244 -4.51 -8.11 -7.57
N TYR A 245 -5.09 -7.77 -6.42
CA TYR A 245 -6.43 -7.20 -6.35
C TYR A 245 -6.51 -5.81 -7.02
N ILE A 246 -5.55 -4.93 -6.74
CA ILE A 246 -5.45 -3.61 -7.38
C ILE A 246 -5.29 -3.73 -8.89
N GLU A 247 -4.49 -4.67 -9.37
CA GLU A 247 -4.26 -4.93 -10.80
C GLU A 247 -5.56 -5.24 -11.55
N GLN A 248 -6.52 -5.89 -10.88
CA GLN A 248 -7.85 -6.14 -11.45
C GLN A 248 -8.73 -4.88 -11.50
N VAL A 249 -8.50 -3.92 -10.61
CA VAL A 249 -9.28 -2.68 -10.49
C VAL A 249 -8.77 -1.58 -11.42
N LEU A 250 -7.46 -1.45 -11.57
CA LEU A 250 -6.84 -0.38 -12.39
C LEU A 250 -7.35 -0.32 -13.83
N PRO A 251 -7.53 -1.45 -14.56
CA PRO A 251 -8.10 -1.39 -15.92
C PRO A 251 -9.50 -0.80 -15.95
N SER A 252 -10.30 -1.01 -14.89
CA SER A 252 -11.64 -0.42 -14.79
C SER A 252 -11.62 1.10 -14.60
N LEU A 253 -10.46 1.65 -14.21
CA LEU A 253 -10.21 3.09 -14.10
C LEU A 253 -9.64 3.68 -15.40
N GLY A 254 -9.37 2.85 -16.42
CA GLY A 254 -8.88 3.28 -17.73
C GLY A 254 -7.41 3.71 -17.76
N GLU A 255 -6.61 3.32 -16.75
CA GLU A 255 -5.23 3.79 -16.66
C GLU A 255 -4.20 2.68 -16.96
N ALA A 256 -3.31 2.97 -17.95
CA ALA A 256 -2.08 2.23 -18.19
C ALA A 256 -0.89 3.13 -17.74
N GLY A 257 0.11 2.54 -17.11
CA GLY A 257 1.32 3.29 -16.71
C GLY A 257 1.48 3.49 -15.21
N VAL A 258 0.68 2.79 -14.41
CA VAL A 258 0.89 2.66 -12.96
C VAL A 258 1.76 1.43 -12.69
N GLU A 259 2.84 1.63 -11.96
CA GLU A 259 3.67 0.53 -11.45
C GLU A 259 3.19 0.11 -10.06
N LEU A 260 2.91 -1.18 -9.89
CA LEU A 260 2.50 -1.77 -8.62
C LEU A 260 3.66 -2.53 -8.02
N ALA A 261 4.04 -2.23 -6.80
CA ALA A 261 5.16 -2.91 -6.14
C ALA A 261 4.93 -3.07 -4.63
N VAL A 262 5.46 -4.15 -4.06
CA VAL A 262 5.81 -4.18 -2.65
C VAL A 262 7.22 -3.63 -2.48
N LEU A 263 7.59 -3.16 -1.28
CA LEU A 263 8.92 -2.58 -1.06
C LEU A 263 10.07 -3.50 -1.49
N ALA A 264 9.90 -4.82 -1.34
CA ALA A 264 10.90 -5.81 -1.75
C ALA A 264 11.17 -5.82 -3.26
N ASP A 265 10.17 -5.52 -4.08
CA ASP A 265 10.29 -5.54 -5.55
C ASP A 265 11.06 -4.32 -6.09
N LEU A 266 11.22 -3.27 -5.28
CA LEU A 266 11.98 -2.08 -5.66
C LEU A 266 13.51 -2.29 -5.67
N ILE A 267 13.98 -3.46 -5.26
CA ILE A 267 15.38 -3.91 -5.32
C ILE A 267 15.41 -5.30 -5.98
N ASP A 268 15.76 -5.36 -7.24
CA ASP A 268 15.81 -6.60 -8.05
C ASP A 268 17.11 -7.40 -7.90
N THR A 269 18.12 -6.81 -7.27
CA THR A 269 19.45 -7.42 -7.13
C THR A 269 19.55 -8.55 -6.11
N VAL A 270 18.51 -8.72 -5.28
CA VAL A 270 18.44 -9.79 -4.26
C VAL A 270 17.03 -10.37 -4.18
N SER A 271 16.94 -11.64 -3.75
CA SER A 271 15.64 -12.29 -3.47
C SER A 271 15.42 -12.41 -1.98
N VAL A 272 14.28 -11.90 -1.49
CA VAL A 272 13.87 -12.07 -0.09
C VAL A 272 13.42 -13.51 0.13
N ARG A 273 14.05 -14.18 1.13
CA ARG A 273 13.78 -15.59 1.46
C ARG A 273 13.59 -15.84 2.96
N GLY A 274 13.85 -14.84 3.80
CA GLY A 274 13.79 -14.97 5.24
C GLY A 274 12.96 -13.90 5.91
N THR A 275 12.72 -14.11 7.20
CA THR A 275 12.04 -13.15 8.09
C THR A 275 12.94 -12.89 9.29
N ASP A 276 13.06 -11.65 9.72
CA ASP A 276 13.78 -11.29 10.94
C ASP A 276 12.93 -11.52 12.19
N ARG A 277 13.58 -11.66 13.33
CA ARG A 277 12.94 -11.52 14.63
C ARG A 277 12.55 -10.05 14.81
N GLU A 278 11.45 -9.79 15.51
CA GLU A 278 10.90 -8.44 15.67
C GLU A 278 11.93 -7.43 16.16
N GLU A 279 12.74 -7.77 17.16
CA GLU A 279 13.81 -6.92 17.69
C GLU A 279 14.85 -6.54 16.63
N VAL A 280 15.20 -7.49 15.74
CA VAL A 280 16.14 -7.27 14.62
C VAL A 280 15.50 -6.42 13.54
N ALA A 281 14.25 -6.70 13.18
CA ALA A 281 13.47 -5.92 12.23
C ALA A 281 13.34 -4.46 12.68
N ARG A 282 13.01 -4.26 13.97
CA ARG A 282 12.93 -2.93 14.58
C ARG A 282 14.27 -2.18 14.50
N LEU A 283 15.37 -2.83 14.82
CA LEU A 283 16.68 -2.21 14.75
C LEU A 283 17.10 -1.88 13.32
N LYS A 284 16.86 -2.77 12.35
CA LYS A 284 17.14 -2.54 10.91
C LYS A 284 16.32 -1.40 10.33
N GLY A 285 15.07 -1.25 10.79
CA GLY A 285 14.17 -0.16 10.36
C GLY A 285 14.51 1.20 10.94
N ASP A 286 15.35 1.29 11.98
CA ASP A 286 15.71 2.53 12.66
C ASP A 286 16.59 3.45 11.79
N GLU A 287 16.32 4.75 11.83
CA GLU A 287 17.14 5.77 11.12
C GLU A 287 18.62 5.74 11.55
N VAL A 288 18.91 5.23 12.74
CA VAL A 288 20.28 5.06 13.23
C VAL A 288 21.13 4.22 12.25
N MET A 289 20.52 3.27 11.52
CA MET A 289 21.18 2.44 10.53
C MET A 289 21.79 3.25 9.38
N ARG A 290 21.21 4.39 9.03
CA ARG A 290 21.83 5.33 8.10
C ARG A 290 23.22 5.78 8.53
N LYS A 291 23.39 6.06 9.84
CA LYS A 291 24.69 6.49 10.42
C LYS A 291 25.68 5.33 10.44
N VAL A 292 25.20 4.12 10.76
CA VAL A 292 26.01 2.88 10.74
C VAL A 292 26.52 2.61 9.33
N LEU A 293 25.63 2.59 8.32
CA LEU A 293 26.01 2.33 6.92
C LEU A 293 26.94 3.41 6.37
N ALA A 294 26.67 4.67 6.62
CA ALA A 294 27.53 5.78 6.20
C ALA A 294 28.93 5.65 6.80
N LYS A 295 29.04 5.23 8.07
CA LYS A 295 30.31 4.97 8.72
C LYS A 295 31.00 3.74 8.14
N ALA A 296 30.26 2.66 7.90
CA ALA A 296 30.78 1.43 7.27
C ALA A 296 31.41 1.74 5.90
N VAL A 297 30.73 2.50 5.04
CA VAL A 297 31.27 2.93 3.73
C VAL A 297 32.51 3.82 3.89
N ARG A 298 32.47 4.76 4.85
CA ARG A 298 33.62 5.64 5.12
C ARG A 298 34.84 4.87 5.56
N ASP A 299 34.68 3.84 6.38
CA ASP A 299 35.76 3.01 6.91
C ASP A 299 36.39 2.09 5.85
N ARG A 300 35.77 1.95 4.66
CA ARG A 300 36.35 1.27 3.50
C ARG A 300 37.36 2.15 2.73
N LYS A 301 37.41 3.43 2.98
CA LYS A 301 38.30 4.41 2.34
C LYS A 301 39.55 4.58 3.24
N ARG A 302 40.64 3.89 2.96
CA ARG A 302 41.81 3.81 3.86
C ARG A 302 43.11 4.12 3.12
N PRO A 303 44.07 4.81 3.73
CA PRO A 303 45.42 4.87 3.19
C PRO A 303 46.07 3.49 3.22
N LEU A 304 47.14 3.32 2.47
CA LEU A 304 48.00 2.14 2.57
C LEU A 304 48.64 2.07 3.96
N PRO A 305 48.77 0.88 4.55
CA PRO A 305 49.45 0.72 5.85
C PRO A 305 50.97 0.74 5.74
N ARG A 306 51.47 0.54 4.51
CA ARG A 306 52.89 0.51 4.19
C ARG A 306 53.11 0.98 2.75
N THR A 307 54.30 1.47 2.46
CA THR A 307 54.70 1.92 1.11
C THR A 307 54.57 0.77 0.09
N LEU A 308 53.87 1.02 -1.01
CA LEU A 308 53.84 0.14 -2.17
C LEU A 308 55.13 0.33 -2.98
N ARG A 309 55.85 -0.79 -3.23
CA ARG A 309 57.01 -0.82 -4.11
C ARG A 309 56.72 -1.78 -5.27
N LEU A 310 56.44 -1.20 -6.44
CA LEU A 310 56.04 -1.95 -7.63
C LEU A 310 57.24 -2.17 -8.55
N PRO A 311 57.74 -3.41 -8.76
CA PRO A 311 58.79 -3.68 -9.72
C PRO A 311 58.36 -3.28 -11.15
N HIS A 312 59.20 -2.49 -11.83
CA HIS A 312 58.96 -2.07 -13.21
C HIS A 312 60.32 -1.96 -13.95
N GLY A 313 60.62 -2.95 -14.78
CA GLY A 313 61.94 -3.07 -15.41
C GLY A 313 63.05 -3.20 -14.36
N LEU A 314 64.04 -2.32 -14.44
CA LEU A 314 65.20 -2.30 -13.51
C LEU A 314 64.99 -1.37 -12.32
N GLN A 315 63.78 -0.86 -12.09
CA GLN A 315 63.49 0.05 -10.99
C GLN A 315 62.22 -0.38 -10.22
N ASN A 316 62.04 0.20 -9.05
CA ASN A 316 60.79 0.11 -8.32
C ASN A 316 60.03 1.44 -8.42
N LEU A 317 58.77 1.39 -8.82
CA LEU A 317 57.87 2.53 -8.67
C LEU A 317 57.33 2.53 -7.25
N VAL A 318 57.17 3.72 -6.67
CA VAL A 318 56.86 3.86 -5.26
C VAL A 318 55.61 4.70 -5.07
N LEU A 319 54.72 4.23 -4.19
CA LEU A 319 53.63 5.03 -3.61
C LEU A 319 53.75 4.94 -2.09
N ASP A 320 54.08 6.02 -1.44
CA ASP A 320 54.25 6.02 0.00
C ASP A 320 52.91 6.15 0.76
N VAL A 321 53.03 6.00 2.10
CA VAL A 321 51.84 6.05 2.98
C VAL A 321 51.21 7.43 2.98
N HIS A 322 52.02 8.51 2.96
CA HIS A 322 51.55 9.89 3.01
C HIS A 322 50.80 10.27 1.71
N GLU A 323 51.41 9.97 0.56
CA GLU A 323 50.79 10.14 -0.76
C GLU A 323 49.47 9.39 -0.89
N SER A 324 49.43 8.12 -0.43
CA SER A 324 48.19 7.36 -0.42
C SER A 324 47.10 7.98 0.46
N ALA A 325 47.50 8.59 1.60
CA ALA A 325 46.57 9.28 2.48
C ALA A 325 46.04 10.58 1.87
N GLU A 326 46.88 11.30 1.10
CA GLU A 326 46.45 12.51 0.35
C GLU A 326 45.43 12.13 -0.74
N ILE A 327 45.71 11.11 -1.54
CA ILE A 327 44.80 10.59 -2.58
C ILE A 327 43.43 10.25 -1.99
N VAL A 328 43.43 9.50 -0.88
CA VAL A 328 42.17 9.12 -0.21
C VAL A 328 41.44 10.34 0.36
N ARG A 329 42.15 11.32 0.92
CA ARG A 329 41.56 12.54 1.47
C ARG A 329 40.91 13.36 0.37
N ASP A 330 41.59 13.55 -0.75
CA ASP A 330 41.09 14.31 -1.89
C ASP A 330 39.89 13.61 -2.56
N ALA A 331 39.94 12.31 -2.73
CA ALA A 331 38.81 11.54 -3.22
C ALA A 331 37.57 11.69 -2.32
N ARG A 332 37.74 11.66 -0.99
CA ARG A 332 36.66 11.89 -0.03
C ARG A 332 36.02 13.27 -0.15
N ARG A 333 36.79 14.30 -0.47
CA ARG A 333 36.27 15.66 -0.62
C ARG A 333 35.54 15.88 -1.93
N ARG A 334 35.99 15.21 -3.03
CA ARG A 334 35.46 15.45 -4.38
C ARG A 334 34.24 14.62 -4.73
N PHE A 335 34.10 13.44 -4.14
CA PHE A 335 33.06 12.47 -4.54
C PHE A 335 32.07 12.20 -3.41
N ARG A 336 30.78 12.40 -3.70
CA ARG A 336 29.69 12.13 -2.76
C ARG A 336 29.47 10.62 -2.60
N THR A 337 29.49 9.87 -3.70
CA THR A 337 29.30 8.42 -3.69
C THR A 337 30.66 7.69 -3.74
N HIS A 338 30.68 6.50 -3.13
CA HIS A 338 31.94 5.75 -2.95
C HIS A 338 32.50 5.29 -4.31
N ASN A 339 31.70 4.61 -5.12
CA ASN A 339 32.17 3.99 -6.37
C ASN A 339 32.65 5.04 -7.41
N ALA A 340 32.07 6.24 -7.41
CA ALA A 340 32.50 7.34 -8.27
C ALA A 340 33.95 7.79 -8.01
N GLY A 341 34.41 7.69 -6.75
CA GLY A 341 35.77 8.07 -6.38
C GLY A 341 36.85 7.11 -6.85
N ARG A 342 36.51 5.83 -7.16
CA ARG A 342 37.48 4.79 -7.53
C ARG A 342 38.37 5.19 -8.70
N ARG A 343 37.82 5.76 -9.78
CA ARG A 343 38.61 6.19 -10.94
C ARG A 343 39.58 7.32 -10.64
N PHE A 344 39.17 8.22 -9.80
CA PHE A 344 40.06 9.28 -9.34
C PHE A 344 41.25 8.68 -8.59
N VAL A 345 41.01 7.75 -7.65
CA VAL A 345 42.06 7.05 -6.92
C VAL A 345 42.98 6.30 -7.89
N GLU A 346 42.46 5.57 -8.86
CA GLU A 346 43.22 4.84 -9.87
C GLU A 346 44.14 5.78 -10.68
N ARG A 347 43.61 6.93 -11.11
CA ARG A 347 44.36 7.92 -11.89
C ARG A 347 45.46 8.56 -11.05
N GLU A 348 45.17 8.94 -9.80
CA GLU A 348 46.15 9.54 -8.93
C GLU A 348 47.26 8.55 -8.50
N VAL A 349 46.90 7.30 -8.25
CA VAL A 349 47.88 6.22 -8.03
C VAL A 349 48.79 6.06 -9.24
N ALA A 350 48.24 6.07 -10.46
CA ALA A 350 49.02 6.00 -11.69
C ALA A 350 49.98 7.18 -11.84
N ARG A 351 49.52 8.41 -11.50
CA ARG A 351 50.28 9.64 -11.55
C ARG A 351 51.48 9.56 -10.58
N VAL A 352 51.24 9.26 -9.31
CA VAL A 352 52.30 9.18 -8.29
C VAL A 352 53.32 8.07 -8.63
N LEU A 353 52.87 6.90 -9.07
CA LEU A 353 53.77 5.84 -9.52
C LEU A 353 54.64 6.27 -10.71
N ALA A 354 54.08 7.02 -11.67
CA ALA A 354 54.83 7.53 -12.81
C ALA A 354 55.85 8.62 -12.39
N GLU A 355 55.47 9.50 -11.47
CA GLU A 355 56.38 10.54 -10.90
C GLU A 355 57.53 9.94 -10.10
N SER A 356 57.32 8.76 -9.49
CA SER A 356 58.37 8.05 -8.76
C SER A 356 59.43 7.38 -9.67
N SER A 357 59.19 7.37 -10.98
CA SER A 357 60.08 6.74 -11.96
C SER A 357 61.34 7.61 -12.22
N ARG A 358 62.46 6.94 -12.37
CA ARG A 358 63.74 7.62 -12.76
C ARG A 358 63.73 8.11 -14.20
N THR A 359 62.91 7.55 -15.06
CA THR A 359 62.70 7.95 -16.44
C THR A 359 61.26 8.45 -16.61
N PRO A 360 61.02 9.57 -17.37
CA PRO A 360 59.68 10.06 -17.61
C PRO A 360 58.82 8.97 -18.22
N ILE A 361 57.66 8.66 -17.57
CA ILE A 361 56.65 7.73 -18.05
C ILE A 361 55.30 8.46 -18.05
N ASP A 362 54.54 8.34 -19.14
CA ASP A 362 53.18 8.85 -19.17
C ASP A 362 52.30 8.03 -18.22
N PRO A 363 51.58 8.70 -17.30
CA PRO A 363 50.73 7.99 -16.32
C PRO A 363 49.68 7.07 -16.96
N THR A 364 49.11 7.43 -18.11
CA THR A 364 48.09 6.68 -18.83
C THR A 364 48.69 5.39 -19.42
N GLU A 365 49.92 5.50 -19.97
CA GLU A 365 50.65 4.38 -20.51
C GLU A 365 51.05 3.39 -19.38
N LEU A 366 51.60 3.93 -18.30
CA LEU A 366 51.94 3.15 -17.12
C LEU A 366 50.68 2.43 -16.60
N TRP A 367 49.55 3.12 -16.51
CA TRP A 367 48.31 2.52 -16.01
C TRP A 367 47.84 1.32 -16.84
N ARG A 368 47.93 1.39 -18.16
CA ARG A 368 47.61 0.26 -19.04
C ARG A 368 48.46 -0.98 -18.73
N GLN A 369 49.73 -0.78 -18.38
CA GLN A 369 50.66 -1.89 -18.05
C GLN A 369 50.42 -2.46 -16.66
N VAL A 370 50.20 -1.60 -15.62
CA VAL A 370 50.22 -2.03 -14.22
C VAL A 370 48.84 -2.29 -13.61
N ARG A 371 47.73 -1.87 -14.23
CA ARG A 371 46.36 -1.95 -13.64
C ARG A 371 45.92 -3.38 -13.27
N ARG A 372 46.51 -4.41 -13.88
CA ARG A 372 46.25 -5.83 -13.57
C ARG A 372 47.31 -6.45 -12.68
N HIS A 373 48.35 -5.70 -12.33
CA HIS A 373 49.40 -6.23 -11.47
C HIS A 373 48.86 -6.53 -10.08
N PRO A 374 49.08 -7.73 -9.51
CA PRO A 374 48.48 -8.15 -8.23
C PRO A 374 48.65 -7.13 -7.10
N MET A 375 49.87 -6.58 -6.97
CA MET A 375 50.18 -5.58 -5.92
C MET A 375 49.38 -4.28 -6.08
N VAL A 376 49.13 -3.84 -7.32
CA VAL A 376 48.32 -2.66 -7.60
C VAL A 376 46.85 -2.93 -7.32
N VAL A 377 46.36 -4.10 -7.73
CA VAL A 377 44.96 -4.52 -7.44
C VAL A 377 44.78 -4.60 -5.92
N GLU A 378 45.67 -5.25 -5.17
CA GLU A 378 45.60 -5.35 -3.72
C GLU A 378 45.65 -3.96 -3.04
N ALA A 379 46.52 -3.08 -3.49
CA ALA A 379 46.64 -1.71 -2.97
C ALA A 379 45.32 -0.94 -3.19
N LEU A 380 44.75 -1.04 -4.38
CA LEU A 380 43.48 -0.35 -4.70
C LEU A 380 42.30 -0.94 -3.94
N GLU A 381 42.19 -2.26 -3.81
CA GLU A 381 41.12 -2.91 -3.01
C GLU A 381 41.25 -2.55 -1.53
N ARG A 382 42.45 -2.28 -1.05
CA ARG A 382 42.66 -1.81 0.30
C ARG A 382 42.35 -0.32 0.47
N MET A 383 42.74 0.52 -0.50
CA MET A 383 42.54 1.96 -0.44
C MET A 383 41.08 2.35 -0.69
N TRP A 384 40.47 1.74 -1.73
CA TRP A 384 39.14 2.11 -2.22
C TRP A 384 38.47 0.96 -2.98
N PRO A 385 37.95 -0.08 -2.27
CA PRO A 385 37.32 -1.23 -2.92
C PRO A 385 36.08 -0.83 -3.70
N VAL A 386 35.78 -1.56 -4.78
CA VAL A 386 34.50 -1.43 -5.48
C VAL A 386 33.50 -2.38 -4.81
N LEU A 387 32.40 -1.84 -4.29
CA LEU A 387 31.44 -2.59 -3.49
C LEU A 387 30.06 -2.60 -4.13
N THR A 388 29.32 -3.69 -3.97
CA THR A 388 27.86 -3.71 -4.13
C THR A 388 27.18 -3.47 -2.78
N PRO A 389 25.90 -3.04 -2.77
CA PRO A 389 25.11 -3.00 -1.54
C PRO A 389 25.10 -4.33 -0.79
N ALA A 390 24.86 -5.43 -1.50
CA ALA A 390 24.83 -6.76 -0.95
C ALA A 390 26.19 -7.17 -0.33
N GLN A 391 27.32 -6.88 -1.01
CA GLN A 391 28.66 -7.11 -0.45
C GLN A 391 28.93 -6.30 0.81
N LEU A 392 28.51 -5.03 0.82
CA LEU A 392 28.69 -4.18 1.99
C LEU A 392 27.96 -4.74 3.21
N LEU A 393 26.68 -5.13 3.06
CA LEU A 393 25.87 -5.68 4.15
C LEU A 393 26.34 -7.08 4.56
N HIS A 394 26.68 -7.94 3.61
CA HIS A 394 27.26 -9.27 3.89
C HIS A 394 28.50 -9.17 4.75
N ASP A 395 29.44 -8.29 4.40
CA ASP A 395 30.66 -8.07 5.18
C ASP A 395 30.38 -7.46 6.56
N LEU A 396 29.47 -6.44 6.59
CA LEU A 396 29.16 -5.71 7.81
C LEU A 396 28.49 -6.61 8.86
N PHE A 397 27.41 -7.29 8.47
CA PHE A 397 26.65 -8.15 9.39
C PHE A 397 27.36 -9.49 9.66
N GLY A 398 28.20 -9.95 8.75
CA GLY A 398 29.03 -11.14 8.95
C GLY A 398 30.25 -10.94 9.85
N SER A 399 30.51 -9.72 10.38
CA SER A 399 31.67 -9.41 11.18
C SER A 399 31.35 -8.52 12.38
N ARG A 400 31.40 -9.08 13.59
CA ARG A 400 31.24 -8.29 14.84
C ARG A 400 32.24 -7.14 14.92
N ALA A 401 33.48 -7.31 14.44
CA ALA A 401 34.46 -6.24 14.45
C ALA A 401 34.07 -5.07 13.55
N LEU A 402 33.54 -5.33 12.37
CA LEU A 402 33.05 -4.28 11.46
C LEU A 402 31.78 -3.59 12.00
N LEU A 403 30.84 -4.37 12.56
CA LEU A 403 29.65 -3.83 13.22
C LEU A 403 30.02 -2.88 14.36
N ARG A 404 30.90 -3.30 15.26
CA ARG A 404 31.41 -2.48 16.36
C ARG A 404 32.12 -1.22 15.87
N LEU A 405 32.96 -1.35 14.85
CA LEU A 405 33.67 -0.21 14.27
C LEU A 405 32.69 0.82 13.69
N ALA A 406 31.65 0.38 13.01
CA ALA A 406 30.66 1.23 12.38
C ALA A 406 29.62 1.80 13.37
N GLY A 407 29.17 1.00 14.35
CA GLY A 407 27.99 1.29 15.17
C GLY A 407 28.26 1.76 16.60
N ARG A 408 29.41 1.44 17.23
CA ARG A 408 29.67 1.65 18.69
C ARG A 408 29.38 3.02 19.27
N LYS A 409 29.28 4.06 18.43
CA LYS A 409 28.99 5.43 18.90
C LYS A 409 27.52 5.79 18.84
N VAL A 410 26.69 4.97 18.22
CA VAL A 410 25.30 5.27 17.90
C VAL A 410 24.34 4.12 18.23
N VAL A 411 24.87 2.93 18.45
CA VAL A 411 24.09 1.72 18.76
C VAL A 411 24.77 1.01 19.96
N SER A 412 24.00 0.45 20.87
CA SER A 412 24.53 -0.31 22.01
C SER A 412 25.24 -1.61 21.55
N GLU A 413 26.15 -2.13 22.35
CA GLU A 413 26.86 -3.40 22.02
C GLU A 413 25.88 -4.57 21.89
N GLU A 414 24.86 -4.61 22.73
CA GLU A 414 23.80 -5.62 22.70
C GLU A 414 23.02 -5.60 21.37
N HIS A 415 22.61 -4.41 20.92
CA HIS A 415 21.96 -4.25 19.63
C HIS A 415 22.88 -4.55 18.45
N LEU A 416 24.18 -4.28 18.55
CA LEU A 416 25.13 -4.66 17.50
C LEU A 416 25.31 -6.19 17.42
N ASP A 417 25.25 -6.88 18.56
CA ASP A 417 25.29 -8.35 18.57
C ASP A 417 24.01 -8.97 17.99
N LEU A 418 22.84 -8.33 18.12
CA LEU A 418 21.59 -8.74 17.45
C LEU A 418 21.69 -8.67 15.93
N LEU A 419 22.37 -7.64 15.38
CA LEU A 419 22.57 -7.48 13.93
C LEU A 419 23.55 -8.50 13.34
N HIS A 420 24.39 -9.13 14.18
CA HIS A 420 25.36 -10.08 13.71
C HIS A 420 24.70 -11.37 13.22
N ARG A 421 25.03 -11.79 12.00
CA ARG A 421 24.62 -13.09 11.44
C ARG A 421 25.84 -13.89 10.97
N PRO A 422 25.79 -15.23 11.01
CA PRO A 422 26.90 -16.05 10.48
C PRO A 422 27.22 -15.63 9.04
N ARG A 423 28.53 -15.49 8.76
CA ARG A 423 28.99 -15.13 7.43
C ARG A 423 28.79 -16.29 6.45
N SER A 424 27.99 -16.07 5.41
CA SER A 424 27.84 -17.03 4.31
C SER A 424 29.13 -17.14 3.49
N ALA A 425 29.30 -18.24 2.78
CA ALA A 425 30.48 -18.47 1.93
C ALA A 425 30.50 -17.46 0.74
N SER A 426 29.34 -17.18 0.18
CA SER A 426 29.13 -16.19 -0.88
C SER A 426 28.02 -15.20 -0.50
N VAL A 427 28.01 -14.04 -1.17
CA VAL A 427 26.92 -13.07 -1.09
C VAL A 427 25.61 -13.67 -1.62
N ASP A 428 25.69 -14.57 -2.59
CA ASP A 428 24.53 -15.21 -3.23
C ASP A 428 23.85 -16.23 -2.28
N ASP A 429 24.58 -16.73 -1.27
CA ASP A 429 24.08 -17.66 -0.25
C ASP A 429 23.37 -16.94 0.91
N VAL A 430 23.37 -15.62 0.92
CA VAL A 430 22.74 -14.84 2.00
C VAL A 430 21.23 -14.98 1.95
N VAL A 431 20.65 -15.35 3.09
CA VAL A 431 19.18 -15.28 3.28
C VAL A 431 18.81 -13.82 3.59
N TRP A 432 18.37 -13.13 2.55
CA TRP A 432 17.90 -11.75 2.69
C TRP A 432 16.50 -11.71 3.25
N THR A 433 16.24 -10.71 4.10
CA THR A 433 14.93 -10.45 4.74
C THR A 433 14.28 -9.19 4.17
N GLN A 434 13.00 -9.00 4.43
CA GLN A 434 12.30 -7.77 4.07
C GLN A 434 12.95 -6.53 4.70
N ASP A 435 13.48 -6.66 5.93
CA ASP A 435 14.10 -5.56 6.68
C ASP A 435 15.52 -5.24 6.20
N ASP A 436 16.14 -6.12 5.42
CA ASP A 436 17.41 -5.82 4.73
C ASP A 436 17.21 -4.89 3.51
N ILE A 437 16.03 -4.87 2.89
CA ILE A 437 15.74 -4.13 1.65
C ILE A 437 16.02 -2.62 1.78
N PRO A 438 15.49 -1.90 2.78
CA PRO A 438 15.77 -0.48 2.91
C PRO A 438 17.24 -0.19 3.25
N LEU A 439 17.95 -1.15 3.87
CA LEU A 439 19.39 -1.04 4.11
C LEU A 439 20.21 -1.22 2.83
N LEU A 440 19.80 -2.13 1.94
CA LEU A 440 20.41 -2.29 0.60
C LEU A 440 20.22 -1.02 -0.22
N ASP A 441 19.03 -0.40 -0.17
CA ASP A 441 18.74 0.85 -0.85
C ASP A 441 19.58 2.03 -0.29
N GLU A 442 19.74 2.13 1.03
CA GLU A 442 20.63 3.12 1.64
C GLU A 442 22.09 2.88 1.26
N ALA A 443 22.52 1.61 1.26
CA ALA A 443 23.87 1.25 0.82
C ALA A 443 24.09 1.62 -0.65
N TYR A 444 23.10 1.41 -1.52
CA TYR A 444 23.16 1.82 -2.93
C TYR A 444 23.33 3.34 -3.05
N ALA A 445 22.56 4.12 -2.31
CA ALA A 445 22.64 5.58 -2.32
C ALA A 445 24.03 6.09 -1.86
N LEU A 446 24.66 5.40 -0.90
CA LEU A 446 26.01 5.73 -0.39
C LEU A 446 27.12 5.28 -1.33
N LEU A 447 26.99 4.13 -1.96
CA LEU A 447 27.99 3.57 -2.86
C LEU A 447 27.92 4.18 -4.25
N GLY A 448 26.74 4.46 -4.76
CA GLY A 448 26.49 4.86 -6.14
C GLY A 448 26.65 3.71 -7.16
N PRO A 449 26.28 3.93 -8.41
CA PRO A 449 26.28 2.91 -9.45
C PRO A 449 27.67 2.34 -9.72
N ARG A 450 27.71 1.04 -10.05
CA ARG A 450 28.89 0.37 -10.58
C ARG A 450 28.94 0.61 -12.08
N ARG A 451 30.13 0.88 -12.59
CA ARG A 451 30.31 1.13 -14.00
C ARG A 451 30.20 -0.14 -14.85
N ARG A 452 29.01 -0.51 -15.28
CA ARG A 452 28.75 -1.33 -16.46
C ARG A 452 27.71 -0.64 -17.34
N LYS A 453 27.83 -0.80 -18.66
CA LYS A 453 27.03 -0.20 -19.72
C LYS A 453 25.56 -0.69 -19.72
N ARG A 454 24.78 -0.43 -18.69
CA ARG A 454 23.32 -0.64 -18.74
C ARG A 454 22.66 0.48 -17.94
N ASP A 455 21.60 1.03 -18.47
CA ASP A 455 20.68 1.99 -17.87
C ASP A 455 19.96 1.41 -16.63
N ASP A 456 20.16 0.11 -16.34
CA ASP A 456 19.52 -0.65 -15.25
C ASP A 456 20.11 -0.34 -13.83
N ASP A 457 21.14 0.51 -13.71
CA ASP A 457 21.80 0.79 -12.42
C ASP A 457 21.31 2.09 -11.74
N GLU A 458 20.31 2.79 -12.28
CA GLU A 458 19.75 3.98 -11.64
C GLU A 458 18.49 3.68 -10.85
N VAL A 459 18.39 4.23 -9.63
CA VAL A 459 17.15 4.14 -8.83
C VAL A 459 16.05 4.86 -9.61
N ARG A 460 15.05 4.12 -10.06
CA ARG A 460 13.90 4.69 -10.74
C ARG A 460 13.18 5.67 -9.83
N THR A 461 12.89 6.85 -10.36
CA THR A 461 12.12 7.89 -9.67
C THR A 461 10.78 8.10 -10.36
N TYR A 462 9.78 8.52 -9.60
CA TYR A 462 8.40 8.63 -10.04
C TYR A 462 7.88 10.06 -9.81
N GLY A 463 7.01 10.49 -10.71
CA GLY A 463 6.35 11.79 -10.62
C GLY A 463 5.32 11.85 -9.48
N HIS A 464 4.71 10.71 -9.15
CA HIS A 464 3.82 10.56 -8.00
C HIS A 464 3.97 9.18 -7.37
N ILE A 465 3.87 9.11 -6.03
CA ILE A 465 3.93 7.85 -5.28
C ILE A 465 2.71 7.75 -4.39
N VAL A 466 2.00 6.64 -4.49
CA VAL A 466 0.94 6.25 -3.56
C VAL A 466 1.49 5.20 -2.60
N VAL A 467 1.31 5.42 -1.30
CA VAL A 467 1.78 4.51 -0.24
C VAL A 467 0.59 4.11 0.60
N ASP A 468 0.22 2.84 0.58
CA ASP A 468 -0.85 2.31 1.44
C ASP A 468 -0.29 1.69 2.71
N GLU A 469 -1.10 1.66 3.77
CA GLU A 469 -0.74 1.20 5.12
C GLU A 469 0.54 1.86 5.68
N ALA A 470 0.72 3.14 5.38
CA ALA A 470 1.96 3.86 5.67
C ALA A 470 2.31 3.96 7.17
N GLN A 471 1.33 3.81 8.06
CA GLN A 471 1.51 3.82 9.50
C GLN A 471 2.36 2.64 10.05
N ASP A 472 2.60 1.61 9.22
CA ASP A 472 3.44 0.46 9.61
C ASP A 472 4.87 0.52 9.07
N LEU A 473 5.17 1.53 8.24
CA LEU A 473 6.46 1.63 7.61
C LEU A 473 7.52 2.16 8.56
N SER A 474 8.66 1.49 8.58
CA SER A 474 9.81 1.95 9.36
C SER A 474 10.42 3.23 8.78
N PRO A 475 11.19 4.01 9.58
CA PRO A 475 11.93 5.18 9.12
C PRO A 475 12.82 4.89 7.90
N MET A 476 13.48 3.73 7.85
CA MET A 476 14.31 3.36 6.71
C MET A 476 13.50 3.02 5.46
N GLN A 477 12.30 2.44 5.60
CA GLN A 477 11.36 2.19 4.49
C GLN A 477 10.79 3.51 3.93
N LEU A 478 10.35 4.41 4.80
CA LEU A 478 9.89 5.74 4.41
C LEU A 478 10.98 6.53 3.67
N ARG A 479 12.22 6.45 4.17
CA ARG A 479 13.39 7.06 3.53
C ARG A 479 13.70 6.45 2.14
N MET A 480 13.50 5.16 1.98
CA MET A 480 13.63 4.47 0.68
C MET A 480 12.61 5.01 -0.33
N LEU A 481 11.36 5.22 0.08
CA LEU A 481 10.31 5.82 -0.74
C LEU A 481 10.60 7.28 -1.06
N ALA A 482 11.06 8.05 -0.08
CA ALA A 482 11.44 9.46 -0.25
C ALA A 482 12.47 9.66 -1.37
N ARG A 483 13.43 8.73 -1.53
CA ARG A 483 14.42 8.79 -2.60
C ARG A 483 13.85 8.55 -3.99
N ARG A 484 12.72 7.86 -4.11
CA ARG A 484 12.04 7.57 -5.37
C ARG A 484 11.08 8.67 -5.79
N SER A 485 10.77 9.61 -4.91
CA SER A 485 9.93 10.75 -5.24
C SER A 485 10.74 11.85 -5.95
N LEU A 486 10.48 12.06 -7.24
CA LEU A 486 11.21 13.02 -8.07
C LEU A 486 11.01 14.47 -7.59
N ASN A 487 9.79 14.82 -7.24
CA ASN A 487 9.37 16.19 -6.94
C ASN A 487 8.72 16.36 -5.55
N GLY A 488 8.65 15.30 -4.73
CA GLY A 488 8.01 15.31 -3.41
C GLY A 488 6.49 15.12 -3.46
N SER A 489 5.92 14.76 -4.61
CA SER A 489 4.48 14.47 -4.73
C SER A 489 4.18 13.05 -4.27
N MET A 490 3.38 12.91 -3.21
CA MET A 490 3.00 11.62 -2.63
C MET A 490 1.56 11.65 -2.10
N THR A 491 0.88 10.52 -2.19
CA THR A 491 -0.37 10.24 -1.47
C THR A 491 -0.08 9.13 -0.46
N VAL A 492 -0.17 9.47 0.82
CA VAL A 492 0.16 8.59 1.93
C VAL A 492 -1.13 8.22 2.64
N VAL A 493 -1.48 6.95 2.60
CA VAL A 493 -2.78 6.46 3.08
C VAL A 493 -2.59 5.52 4.24
N GLY A 494 -3.44 5.61 5.24
CA GLY A 494 -3.39 4.69 6.37
C GLY A 494 -4.34 5.02 7.49
N ASP A 495 -4.15 4.32 8.60
CA ASP A 495 -4.88 4.51 9.84
C ASP A 495 -3.93 4.38 11.04
N ILE A 496 -3.63 5.50 11.68
CA ILE A 496 -2.77 5.52 12.87
C ILE A 496 -3.32 4.63 13.99
N ALA A 497 -4.65 4.54 14.13
CA ALA A 497 -5.26 3.67 15.12
C ALA A 497 -5.01 2.17 14.89
N GLN A 498 -4.70 1.79 13.64
CA GLN A 498 -4.34 0.42 13.24
C GLN A 498 -2.84 0.17 13.15
N SER A 499 -2.02 1.07 13.69
CA SER A 499 -0.56 0.90 13.72
C SER A 499 -0.19 -0.14 14.78
N THR A 500 0.11 -1.36 14.36
CA THR A 500 0.37 -2.52 15.24
C THR A 500 1.72 -3.18 14.97
N GLY A 501 2.42 -2.81 13.91
CA GLY A 501 3.71 -3.37 13.53
C GLY A 501 4.86 -3.01 14.48
N ALA A 502 6.05 -3.57 14.22
CA ALA A 502 7.26 -3.27 14.97
C ALA A 502 7.62 -1.77 15.00
N TRP A 503 7.12 -1.01 14.03
CA TRP A 503 7.25 0.45 13.87
C TRP A 503 5.89 1.14 13.99
N ALA A 504 5.16 0.87 15.06
CA ALA A 504 3.90 1.55 15.32
C ALA A 504 4.14 3.03 15.59
N HIS A 505 3.61 3.90 14.71
CA HIS A 505 3.64 5.35 14.88
C HIS A 505 2.44 5.82 15.71
N ASP A 506 2.63 6.86 16.52
CA ASP A 506 1.57 7.46 17.33
C ASP A 506 0.92 8.66 16.62
N SER A 507 1.58 9.21 15.61
CA SER A 507 1.08 10.35 14.84
C SER A 507 1.58 10.36 13.40
N TRP A 508 0.84 11.05 12.52
CA TRP A 508 1.29 11.32 11.15
C TRP A 508 2.53 12.22 11.08
N ASP A 509 2.80 13.01 12.12
CA ASP A 509 4.02 13.84 12.15
C ASP A 509 5.28 12.99 12.21
N GLU A 510 5.25 11.86 12.90
CA GLU A 510 6.36 10.89 12.93
C GLU A 510 6.61 10.28 11.56
N VAL A 511 5.56 9.90 10.83
CA VAL A 511 5.67 9.38 9.47
C VAL A 511 6.22 10.45 8.52
N LEU A 512 5.67 11.66 8.57
CA LEU A 512 6.04 12.78 7.70
C LEU A 512 7.48 13.24 7.92
N ALA A 513 8.02 13.11 9.14
CA ALA A 513 9.41 13.48 9.45
C ALA A 513 10.45 12.74 8.59
N HIS A 514 10.11 11.59 8.01
CA HIS A 514 10.98 10.77 7.16
C HIS A 514 10.73 10.93 5.66
N LEU A 515 9.72 11.71 5.28
CA LEU A 515 9.33 11.96 3.90
C LEU A 515 9.85 13.32 3.38
N PRO A 516 9.77 13.62 2.05
CA PRO A 516 10.30 14.85 1.49
C PRO A 516 9.57 16.10 2.01
N ASP A 517 10.26 16.97 2.74
CA ASP A 517 9.74 18.25 3.26
C ASP A 517 9.95 19.40 2.25
N ARG A 518 9.39 19.30 1.05
CA ARG A 518 9.47 20.38 0.05
C ARG A 518 8.29 21.35 0.11
N ARG A 519 7.16 20.91 0.66
CA ARG A 519 5.94 21.70 0.89
C ARG A 519 5.21 21.13 2.10
N PRO A 520 4.48 21.96 2.87
CA PRO A 520 3.67 21.48 3.99
C PRO A 520 2.73 20.35 3.53
N GLY A 521 2.74 19.25 4.27
CA GLY A 521 1.82 18.14 4.02
C GLY A 521 0.38 18.58 4.29
N ARG A 522 -0.55 18.14 3.44
CA ARG A 522 -2.00 18.29 3.66
C ARG A 522 -2.50 17.02 4.33
N ARG A 523 -3.49 17.14 5.20
CA ARG A 523 -4.13 16.02 5.87
C ARG A 523 -5.62 16.11 5.63
N GLU A 524 -6.17 15.00 5.17
CA GLU A 524 -7.59 14.81 4.95
C GLU A 524 -8.04 13.57 5.71
N GLU A 525 -9.25 13.57 6.20
CA GLU A 525 -9.82 12.49 6.97
C GLU A 525 -11.09 11.96 6.31
N LEU A 526 -11.17 10.62 6.22
CA LEU A 526 -12.38 9.92 5.80
C LEU A 526 -13.18 9.55 7.06
N THR A 527 -14.31 10.18 7.25
CA THR A 527 -15.11 10.08 8.47
C THR A 527 -16.23 9.04 8.39
N VAL A 528 -16.55 8.55 7.17
CA VAL A 528 -17.67 7.64 6.93
C VAL A 528 -17.19 6.24 6.55
N GLY A 529 -17.63 5.24 7.32
CA GLY A 529 -17.33 3.82 7.09
C GLY A 529 -18.52 3.08 6.47
N TYR A 530 -18.30 2.38 5.35
CA TYR A 530 -19.34 1.72 4.57
C TYR A 530 -19.43 0.23 4.81
N ARG A 531 -18.38 -0.37 5.36
CA ARG A 531 -18.21 -1.82 5.38
C ARG A 531 -18.68 -2.45 6.67
N ILE A 532 -18.32 -1.85 7.80
CA ILE A 532 -18.53 -2.41 9.13
C ILE A 532 -19.92 -2.03 9.62
N PRO A 533 -20.72 -3.00 10.15
CA PRO A 533 -21.99 -2.69 10.78
C PRO A 533 -21.84 -1.78 12.00
N GLY A 534 -22.80 -0.88 12.23
CA GLY A 534 -22.81 0.05 13.36
C GLY A 534 -22.56 -0.60 14.69
N PRO A 535 -23.27 -1.68 15.09
CA PRO A 535 -23.05 -2.35 16.37
C PRO A 535 -21.63 -2.89 16.55
N ASN A 536 -20.96 -3.35 15.48
CA ASN A 536 -19.57 -3.80 15.56
C ASN A 536 -18.63 -2.60 15.73
N MET A 537 -18.89 -1.49 15.01
CA MET A 537 -18.11 -0.26 15.10
C MET A 537 -18.25 0.39 16.49
N ASP A 538 -19.45 0.37 17.08
CA ASP A 538 -19.70 0.93 18.43
C ASP A 538 -18.87 0.20 19.49
N LEU A 539 -18.74 -1.13 19.37
CA LEU A 539 -17.87 -1.91 20.25
C LEU A 539 -16.39 -1.56 20.03
N ALA A 540 -15.96 -1.47 18.78
CA ALA A 540 -14.58 -1.11 18.43
C ALA A 540 -14.24 0.32 18.86
N ALA A 541 -15.17 1.26 18.77
CA ALA A 541 -15.00 2.65 19.21
C ALA A 541 -14.66 2.78 20.69
N ARG A 542 -15.14 1.88 21.54
CA ARG A 542 -14.77 1.85 22.98
C ARG A 542 -13.28 1.55 23.16
N VAL A 543 -12.73 0.66 22.35
CA VAL A 543 -11.30 0.35 22.38
C VAL A 543 -10.50 1.51 21.79
N LEU A 544 -10.98 2.10 20.69
CA LEU A 544 -10.33 3.23 20.04
C LEU A 544 -10.18 4.43 20.98
N SER A 545 -11.22 4.78 21.72
CA SER A 545 -11.19 5.91 22.67
C SER A 545 -10.12 5.80 23.74
N ARG A 546 -9.61 4.58 24.00
CA ARG A 546 -8.51 4.34 24.95
C ARG A 546 -7.15 4.18 24.27
N SER A 547 -7.11 3.59 23.06
CA SER A 547 -5.87 3.37 22.32
C SER A 547 -5.38 4.59 21.56
N ALA A 548 -6.31 5.44 21.08
CA ALA A 548 -6.04 6.66 20.32
C ALA A 548 -7.13 7.71 20.60
N PRO A 549 -7.12 8.37 21.77
CA PRO A 549 -8.20 9.26 22.21
C PRO A 549 -8.40 10.48 21.31
N ASP A 550 -7.40 10.88 20.55
CA ASP A 550 -7.46 12.01 19.62
C ASP A 550 -8.14 11.66 18.27
N LEU A 551 -8.45 10.38 18.03
CA LEU A 551 -9.08 9.90 16.82
C LEU A 551 -10.55 9.54 17.07
N ALA A 552 -11.42 9.93 16.12
CA ALA A 552 -12.81 9.53 16.13
C ALA A 552 -13.02 8.22 15.35
N ALA A 553 -13.91 7.36 15.82
CA ALA A 553 -14.33 6.20 15.05
C ALA A 553 -15.16 6.65 13.83
N PRO A 554 -14.99 6.00 12.67
CA PRO A 554 -15.81 6.31 11.50
C PRO A 554 -17.30 6.11 11.79
N ARG A 555 -18.13 7.00 11.27
CA ARG A 555 -19.57 6.83 11.32
C ARG A 555 -19.99 5.71 10.38
N ALA A 556 -20.51 4.61 10.92
CA ALA A 556 -21.00 3.51 10.10
C ALA A 556 -22.26 3.91 9.31
N VAL A 557 -22.26 3.67 7.99
CA VAL A 557 -23.45 3.84 7.14
C VAL A 557 -24.45 2.73 7.41
N ARG A 558 -23.94 1.50 7.59
CA ARG A 558 -24.75 0.32 7.88
C ARG A 558 -25.18 0.33 9.35
N GLN A 559 -26.35 0.89 9.64
CA GLN A 559 -26.92 0.88 10.99
C GLN A 559 -27.60 -0.44 11.33
N ASP A 560 -27.88 -1.27 10.34
CA ASP A 560 -28.37 -2.65 10.47
C ASP A 560 -27.22 -3.60 10.83
N GLY A 561 -27.54 -4.66 11.51
CA GLY A 561 -26.57 -5.68 11.88
C GLY A 561 -26.91 -6.28 13.25
N ARG A 562 -26.51 -7.53 13.41
CA ARG A 562 -26.65 -8.20 14.70
C ARG A 562 -25.64 -7.61 15.69
N PRO A 563 -26.03 -7.26 16.92
CA PRO A 563 -25.09 -6.89 17.97
C PRO A 563 -24.01 -7.95 18.16
N PRO A 564 -22.75 -7.54 18.46
CA PRO A 564 -21.69 -8.49 18.78
C PRO A 564 -22.13 -9.48 19.86
N ARG A 565 -21.89 -10.78 19.64
CA ARG A 565 -22.17 -11.80 20.63
C ARG A 565 -21.01 -11.91 21.62
N LEU A 566 -21.30 -11.84 22.89
CA LEU A 566 -20.32 -12.07 23.97
C LEU A 566 -20.54 -13.45 24.56
N HIS A 567 -19.58 -14.35 24.40
CA HIS A 567 -19.61 -15.71 24.94
C HIS A 567 -18.63 -15.79 26.11
N ARG A 568 -19.17 -15.66 27.31
CA ARG A 568 -18.40 -15.76 28.57
C ARG A 568 -18.20 -17.21 28.93
N VAL A 569 -16.95 -17.59 29.18
CA VAL A 569 -16.56 -18.91 29.69
C VAL A 569 -16.22 -18.79 31.16
N ASP A 570 -16.70 -19.76 31.97
CA ASP A 570 -16.35 -19.82 33.39
C ASP A 570 -14.82 -20.02 33.52
N PRO A 571 -14.13 -19.19 34.30
CA PRO A 571 -12.69 -19.36 34.55
C PRO A 571 -12.31 -20.75 35.07
N ALA A 572 -13.19 -21.41 35.81
CA ALA A 572 -12.98 -22.77 36.29
C ALA A 572 -12.94 -23.84 35.20
N ALA A 573 -13.52 -23.56 34.01
CA ALA A 573 -13.53 -24.51 32.89
C ALA A 573 -12.20 -24.54 32.09
N GLY A 574 -11.26 -23.63 32.37
CA GLY A 574 -9.93 -23.62 31.76
C GLY A 574 -9.91 -23.58 30.24
N SER A 575 -8.84 -24.10 29.65
CA SER A 575 -8.66 -24.16 28.16
C SER A 575 -9.75 -24.99 27.48
N GLU A 576 -10.19 -26.11 28.06
CA GLU A 576 -11.29 -26.94 27.50
C GLU A 576 -12.59 -26.15 27.36
N GLY A 577 -12.89 -25.28 28.34
CA GLY A 577 -14.07 -24.41 28.26
C GLY A 577 -14.00 -23.44 27.10
N ILE A 578 -12.83 -22.84 26.86
CA ILE A 578 -12.59 -21.92 25.74
C ILE A 578 -12.72 -22.66 24.41
N GLY A 579 -12.09 -23.82 24.25
CA GLY A 579 -12.17 -24.63 23.02
C GLY A 579 -13.61 -24.99 22.67
N ARG A 580 -14.40 -25.43 23.66
CA ARG A 580 -15.83 -25.74 23.47
C ARG A 580 -16.63 -24.51 23.03
N ALA A 581 -16.43 -23.38 23.66
CA ALA A 581 -17.09 -22.12 23.33
C ALA A 581 -16.70 -21.61 21.91
N VAL A 582 -15.45 -21.79 21.50
CA VAL A 582 -14.98 -21.49 20.13
C VAL A 582 -15.69 -22.39 19.12
N VAL A 583 -15.70 -23.70 19.32
CA VAL A 583 -16.38 -24.67 18.44
C VAL A 583 -17.87 -24.34 18.29
N GLU A 584 -18.55 -24.02 19.40
CA GLU A 584 -19.96 -23.62 19.38
C GLU A 584 -20.17 -22.32 18.60
N SER A 585 -19.33 -21.33 18.85
CA SER A 585 -19.38 -20.04 18.16
C SER A 585 -19.13 -20.17 16.66
N VAL A 586 -18.13 -20.95 16.25
CA VAL A 586 -17.83 -21.20 14.83
C VAL A 586 -19.01 -21.88 14.13
N ARG A 587 -19.61 -22.91 14.73
CA ARG A 587 -20.81 -23.56 14.15
C ARG A 587 -21.98 -22.61 14.00
N ALA A 588 -22.19 -21.73 14.99
CA ALA A 588 -23.24 -20.72 14.94
C ALA A 588 -22.99 -19.67 13.84
N GLU A 589 -21.74 -19.25 13.67
CA GLU A 589 -21.39 -18.28 12.63
C GLU A 589 -21.43 -18.91 11.22
N LEU A 590 -20.99 -20.16 11.04
CA LEU A 590 -21.13 -20.89 9.77
C LEU A 590 -22.60 -21.00 9.34
N ALA A 591 -23.49 -21.30 10.30
CA ALA A 591 -24.93 -21.33 10.02
C ALA A 591 -25.49 -19.94 9.65
N GLY A 592 -24.91 -18.87 10.18
CA GLY A 592 -25.33 -17.50 9.94
C GLY A 592 -24.83 -16.91 8.62
N VAL A 593 -23.60 -17.23 8.19
CA VAL A 593 -23.00 -16.66 6.97
C VAL A 593 -23.14 -17.54 5.73
N GLY A 594 -23.55 -18.79 5.89
CA GLY A 594 -23.75 -19.75 4.79
C GLY A 594 -22.44 -20.06 4.05
N GLN A 595 -22.29 -19.56 2.83
CA GLN A 595 -21.07 -19.74 2.01
C GLN A 595 -19.97 -18.72 2.35
N GLY A 596 -20.21 -17.80 3.30
CA GLY A 596 -19.23 -16.82 3.74
C GLY A 596 -18.08 -17.45 4.54
N ASN A 597 -16.99 -16.69 4.69
CA ASN A 597 -15.83 -17.09 5.47
C ASN A 597 -15.97 -16.76 6.96
N VAL A 598 -15.36 -17.59 7.80
CA VAL A 598 -15.31 -17.41 9.26
C VAL A 598 -13.85 -17.44 9.71
N ALA A 599 -13.36 -16.38 10.35
CA ALA A 599 -12.04 -16.42 10.94
C ALA A 599 -12.09 -16.42 12.48
N ILE A 600 -11.24 -17.25 13.07
CA ILE A 600 -10.99 -17.28 14.49
C ILE A 600 -9.72 -16.47 14.74
N ILE A 601 -9.87 -15.29 15.37
CA ILE A 601 -8.77 -14.39 15.66
C ILE A 601 -8.37 -14.60 17.12
N CYS A 602 -7.10 -14.95 17.35
CA CYS A 602 -6.62 -15.31 18.68
C CYS A 602 -5.19 -14.83 18.96
N PRO A 603 -4.74 -14.79 20.23
CA PRO A 603 -3.34 -14.67 20.58
C PRO A 603 -2.54 -15.83 19.97
N ARG A 604 -1.27 -15.58 19.63
CA ARG A 604 -0.41 -16.61 19.01
C ARG A 604 -0.23 -17.83 19.92
N SER A 605 -0.20 -17.63 21.21
CA SER A 605 -0.11 -18.70 22.23
C SER A 605 -1.29 -19.69 22.21
N ARG A 606 -2.46 -19.28 21.70
CA ARG A 606 -3.66 -20.10 21.61
C ARG A 606 -3.86 -20.84 20.29
N LEU A 607 -3.03 -20.59 19.30
CA LEU A 607 -3.22 -21.07 17.92
C LEU A 607 -3.33 -22.59 17.84
N GLU A 608 -2.40 -23.31 18.46
CA GLU A 608 -2.34 -24.77 18.43
C GLU A 608 -3.50 -25.43 19.17
N ASP A 609 -3.85 -24.90 20.35
CA ASP A 609 -4.96 -25.38 21.16
C ASP A 609 -6.28 -25.28 20.38
N ILE A 610 -6.58 -24.09 19.84
CA ILE A 610 -7.80 -23.84 19.06
C ILE A 610 -7.84 -24.73 17.81
N SER A 611 -6.75 -24.87 17.09
CA SER A 611 -6.68 -25.74 15.91
C SER A 611 -6.92 -27.22 16.29
N SER A 612 -6.39 -27.67 17.44
CA SER A 612 -6.63 -29.01 17.96
C SER A 612 -8.09 -29.24 18.30
N ASP A 613 -8.73 -28.26 18.97
CA ASP A 613 -10.14 -28.35 19.39
C ASP A 613 -11.09 -28.38 18.18
N LEU A 614 -10.83 -27.55 17.16
CA LEU A 614 -11.60 -27.57 15.90
C LEU A 614 -11.49 -28.90 15.18
N ARG A 615 -10.27 -29.47 15.12
CA ARG A 615 -10.01 -30.78 14.52
C ARG A 615 -10.74 -31.90 15.27
N ALA A 616 -10.69 -31.87 16.61
CA ALA A 616 -11.40 -32.83 17.46
C ALA A 616 -12.92 -32.71 17.28
N ALA A 617 -13.44 -31.52 16.99
CA ALA A 617 -14.87 -31.29 16.73
C ALA A 617 -15.31 -31.59 15.28
N GLY A 618 -14.37 -32.03 14.40
CA GLY A 618 -14.64 -32.36 13.00
C GLY A 618 -14.88 -31.12 12.13
N ILE A 619 -14.37 -29.95 12.51
CA ILE A 619 -14.46 -28.73 11.71
C ILE A 619 -13.20 -28.62 10.84
N GLU A 620 -13.41 -28.71 9.52
CA GLU A 620 -12.33 -28.47 8.53
C GLU A 620 -11.93 -27.00 8.58
N HIS A 621 -10.64 -26.75 8.75
CA HIS A 621 -10.11 -25.39 8.87
C HIS A 621 -8.66 -25.28 8.36
N GLY A 622 -8.27 -24.08 7.96
CA GLY A 622 -6.88 -23.71 7.67
C GLY A 622 -6.26 -22.93 8.82
N VAL A 623 -4.93 -22.89 8.83
CA VAL A 623 -4.14 -21.98 9.69
C VAL A 623 -3.48 -20.95 8.79
N ALA A 624 -3.72 -19.67 9.03
CA ALA A 624 -3.31 -18.58 8.13
C ALA A 624 -1.79 -18.54 7.87
N ILE A 625 -0.98 -18.96 8.84
CA ILE A 625 0.49 -19.03 8.72
C ILE A 625 0.93 -20.06 7.66
N GLU A 626 0.17 -21.12 7.47
CA GLU A 626 0.54 -22.27 6.62
C GLU A 626 -0.16 -22.26 5.26
N GLN A 627 -1.43 -21.88 5.23
CA GLN A 627 -2.34 -22.10 4.10
C GLN A 627 -3.09 -20.84 3.64
N GLY A 628 -2.81 -19.68 4.24
CA GLY A 628 -3.54 -18.44 3.91
C GLY A 628 -5.03 -18.52 4.30
N LEU A 629 -5.92 -18.02 3.43
CA LEU A 629 -7.38 -17.97 3.62
C LEU A 629 -8.14 -18.91 2.66
N GLU A 630 -7.54 -20.01 2.27
CA GLU A 630 -8.14 -20.93 1.28
C GLU A 630 -9.34 -21.72 1.83
N HIS A 631 -9.48 -21.85 3.15
CA HIS A 631 -10.56 -22.56 3.82
C HIS A 631 -11.67 -21.61 4.26
N GLN A 632 -12.90 -22.14 4.30
CA GLN A 632 -14.08 -21.41 4.80
C GLN A 632 -13.90 -21.00 6.27
N VAL A 633 -13.27 -21.85 7.08
CA VAL A 633 -12.87 -21.55 8.46
C VAL A 633 -11.36 -21.42 8.52
N THR A 634 -10.85 -20.33 9.08
CA THR A 634 -9.41 -20.11 9.21
C THR A 634 -9.06 -19.59 10.61
N VAL A 635 -8.04 -20.18 11.23
CA VAL A 635 -7.47 -19.68 12.48
C VAL A 635 -6.36 -18.69 12.16
N VAL A 636 -6.49 -17.46 12.65
CA VAL A 636 -5.61 -16.33 12.31
C VAL A 636 -5.05 -15.73 13.59
N PRO A 637 -3.73 -15.74 13.81
CA PRO A 637 -3.14 -14.98 14.90
C PRO A 637 -3.36 -13.48 14.67
N VAL A 638 -3.64 -12.74 15.75
CA VAL A 638 -4.04 -11.33 15.65
C VAL A 638 -3.05 -10.45 14.90
N GLY A 639 -1.74 -10.72 14.99
CA GLY A 639 -0.70 -9.99 14.25
C GLY A 639 -0.77 -10.14 12.72
N MET A 640 -1.55 -11.13 12.20
CA MET A 640 -1.70 -11.38 10.76
C MET A 640 -3.07 -10.97 10.20
N VAL A 641 -3.97 -10.48 11.04
CA VAL A 641 -5.37 -10.21 10.64
C VAL A 641 -5.54 -8.87 9.91
N LYS A 642 -4.51 -8.04 9.90
CA LYS A 642 -4.53 -6.72 9.27
C LYS A 642 -4.74 -6.83 7.75
N GLY A 643 -5.59 -5.95 7.21
CA GLY A 643 -5.94 -5.95 5.79
C GLY A 643 -6.91 -7.03 5.34
N LEU A 644 -7.27 -8.00 6.22
CA LEU A 644 -8.26 -9.02 5.91
C LEU A 644 -9.68 -8.49 6.08
N GLU A 645 -10.59 -9.02 5.27
CA GLU A 645 -12.02 -8.76 5.30
C GLU A 645 -12.75 -10.08 5.39
N LEU A 646 -13.55 -10.24 6.42
CA LEU A 646 -14.10 -11.49 6.84
C LEU A 646 -15.61 -11.36 7.06
N ASP A 647 -16.40 -12.28 6.56
CA ASP A 647 -17.86 -12.26 6.76
C ASP A 647 -18.22 -12.37 8.24
N ALA A 648 -17.60 -13.31 8.94
CA ALA A 648 -17.74 -13.45 10.39
C ALA A 648 -16.38 -13.61 11.08
N THR A 649 -16.27 -13.05 12.27
CA THR A 649 -15.09 -13.24 13.12
C THR A 649 -15.48 -13.72 14.51
N VAL A 650 -14.68 -14.66 15.02
CA VAL A 650 -14.71 -15.12 16.40
C VAL A 650 -13.40 -14.66 17.06
N VAL A 651 -13.46 -13.59 17.85
CA VAL A 651 -12.29 -13.06 18.56
C VAL A 651 -12.17 -13.80 19.90
N VAL A 652 -11.07 -14.51 20.08
CA VAL A 652 -10.84 -15.35 21.25
C VAL A 652 -9.83 -14.71 22.18
N ASP A 653 -10.14 -14.71 23.48
CA ASP A 653 -9.28 -14.21 24.55
C ASP A 653 -8.79 -12.76 24.30
N PRO A 654 -9.69 -11.77 24.33
CA PRO A 654 -9.33 -10.36 24.14
C PRO A 654 -8.27 -9.86 25.14
N THR A 655 -8.25 -10.41 26.34
CA THR A 655 -7.25 -10.07 27.37
C THR A 655 -5.88 -10.57 26.95
N GLY A 656 -5.79 -11.84 26.49
CA GLY A 656 -4.55 -12.40 25.97
C GLY A 656 -4.03 -11.64 24.76
N ILE A 657 -4.90 -11.15 23.86
CA ILE A 657 -4.50 -10.27 22.74
C ILE A 657 -3.83 -8.98 23.27
N ILE A 658 -4.44 -8.34 24.28
CA ILE A 658 -3.88 -7.09 24.83
C ILE A 658 -2.52 -7.33 25.50
N GLU A 659 -2.36 -8.45 26.18
CA GLU A 659 -1.15 -8.77 26.95
C GLU A 659 0.01 -9.27 26.08
N GLU A 660 -0.29 -10.01 25.00
CA GLU A 660 0.73 -10.63 24.14
C GLU A 660 1.29 -9.67 23.09
N GLU A 661 0.45 -8.77 22.57
CA GLU A 661 0.86 -7.86 21.51
C GLU A 661 1.46 -6.55 22.05
N ALA A 662 2.54 -6.08 21.42
CA ALA A 662 3.22 -4.85 21.83
C ALA A 662 2.28 -3.61 21.81
N GLN A 663 1.32 -3.60 20.87
CA GLN A 663 0.28 -2.58 20.72
C GLN A 663 -1.10 -3.21 20.97
N GLY A 664 -1.27 -3.86 22.13
CA GLY A 664 -2.38 -4.77 22.40
C GLY A 664 -3.78 -4.17 22.21
N LEU A 665 -4.03 -2.92 22.65
CA LEU A 665 -5.32 -2.25 22.40
C LEU A 665 -5.54 -1.98 20.90
N ARG A 666 -4.52 -1.58 20.16
CA ARG A 666 -4.63 -1.38 18.70
C ARG A 666 -4.85 -2.71 17.98
N ALA A 667 -4.17 -3.77 18.42
CA ALA A 667 -4.36 -5.11 17.86
C ALA A 667 -5.79 -5.61 18.10
N LEU A 668 -6.35 -5.38 19.28
CA LEU A 668 -7.74 -5.68 19.57
C LEU A 668 -8.70 -4.85 18.70
N TYR A 669 -8.45 -3.54 18.54
CA TYR A 669 -9.23 -2.69 17.65
C TYR A 669 -9.23 -3.22 16.22
N VAL A 670 -8.06 -3.62 15.72
CA VAL A 670 -7.94 -4.25 14.39
C VAL A 670 -8.77 -5.52 14.32
N ALA A 671 -8.69 -6.42 15.31
CA ALA A 671 -9.45 -7.68 15.34
C ALA A 671 -10.97 -7.46 15.28
N LEU A 672 -11.48 -6.51 16.08
CA LEU A 672 -12.90 -6.19 16.15
C LEU A 672 -13.46 -5.59 14.85
N THR A 673 -12.60 -4.92 14.09
CA THR A 673 -12.97 -4.24 12.82
C THR A 673 -12.82 -5.09 11.58
N ARG A 674 -12.54 -6.39 11.71
CA ARG A 674 -12.43 -7.30 10.55
C ARG A 674 -13.76 -7.87 10.07
N ALA A 675 -14.75 -7.95 10.97
CA ALA A 675 -16.05 -8.53 10.67
C ALA A 675 -16.92 -7.59 9.81
N THR A 676 -17.32 -8.06 8.63
CA THR A 676 -18.20 -7.31 7.74
C THR A 676 -19.69 -7.63 7.97
N LYS A 677 -20.00 -8.74 8.69
CA LYS A 677 -21.37 -9.14 9.05
C LYS A 677 -21.51 -9.46 10.53
N HIS A 678 -20.82 -10.50 11.01
CA HIS A 678 -21.01 -11.03 12.36
C HIS A 678 -19.71 -10.97 13.17
N LEU A 679 -19.84 -10.56 14.42
CA LEU A 679 -18.75 -10.50 15.40
C LEU A 679 -19.16 -11.29 16.65
N THR A 680 -18.34 -12.26 17.05
CA THR A 680 -18.46 -12.99 18.29
C THR A 680 -17.16 -12.86 19.11
N LEU A 681 -17.26 -12.56 20.39
CA LEU A 681 -16.13 -12.56 21.32
C LEU A 681 -16.27 -13.74 22.27
N VAL A 682 -15.22 -14.56 22.38
CA VAL A 682 -15.10 -15.63 23.38
C VAL A 682 -14.08 -15.21 24.41
N HIS A 683 -14.52 -15.07 25.66
CA HIS A 683 -13.65 -14.60 26.74
C HIS A 683 -13.87 -15.39 28.03
N HIS A 684 -12.85 -15.50 28.85
CA HIS A 684 -12.93 -16.05 30.20
C HIS A 684 -12.85 -14.93 31.23
N GLY A 685 -13.57 -15.10 32.34
CA GLY A 685 -13.59 -14.06 33.37
C GLY A 685 -14.32 -12.78 32.94
N GLU A 686 -13.78 -11.64 33.39
CA GLU A 686 -14.32 -10.32 33.03
C GLU A 686 -13.76 -9.83 31.69
N LEU A 687 -14.57 -9.04 30.97
CA LEU A 687 -14.11 -8.37 29.76
C LEU A 687 -13.05 -7.31 30.14
N PRO A 688 -12.02 -7.13 29.27
CA PRO A 688 -11.11 -6.00 29.40
C PRO A 688 -11.85 -4.68 29.60
N GLU A 689 -11.31 -3.80 30.41
CA GLU A 689 -11.95 -2.51 30.71
C GLU A 689 -12.31 -1.71 29.44
N ALA A 690 -11.47 -1.83 28.40
CA ALA A 690 -11.69 -1.19 27.13
C ALA A 690 -12.96 -1.66 26.37
N LEU A 691 -13.49 -2.83 26.69
CA LEU A 691 -14.72 -3.39 26.10
C LEU A 691 -15.95 -3.19 26.98
N GLN A 692 -15.76 -2.77 28.24
CA GLN A 692 -16.87 -2.55 29.17
C GLN A 692 -17.67 -1.30 28.75
N PRO A 693 -19.02 -1.30 28.95
CA PRO A 693 -19.81 -0.10 28.74
C PRO A 693 -19.38 1.03 29.67
N PRO A 694 -19.52 2.30 29.24
CA PRO A 694 -19.26 3.46 30.10
C PRO A 694 -20.02 3.35 31.42
N ALA A 695 -19.45 3.90 32.51
CA ALA A 695 -20.01 3.77 33.87
C ALA A 695 -21.45 4.34 34.02
N ASP A 696 -21.84 5.28 33.17
CA ASP A 696 -23.20 5.88 33.18
C ASP A 696 -24.27 4.92 32.64
N ASP A 697 -23.95 4.04 31.69
CA ASP A 697 -24.90 3.05 31.15
C ASP A 697 -25.13 1.85 32.08
N ARG A 698 -24.27 1.66 33.10
CA ARG A 698 -24.43 0.55 34.07
C ARG A 698 -25.59 0.77 35.03
N ARG A 699 -26.09 2.01 35.17
CA ARG A 699 -27.19 2.35 36.10
C ARG A 699 -28.58 2.11 35.50
N SER A 700 -28.71 2.00 34.17
CA SER A 700 -30.01 1.76 33.52
C SER A 700 -30.33 0.29 33.20
N GLY A 701 -29.37 -0.63 33.40
CA GLY A 701 -29.53 -2.05 33.05
C GLY A 701 -29.93 -3.01 34.18
N SER A 702 -30.13 -2.51 35.43
CA SER A 702 -30.39 -3.39 36.60
C SER A 702 -31.87 -3.67 36.90
N ASP A 703 -32.84 -3.22 36.08
CA ASP A 703 -34.27 -3.38 36.36
C ASP A 703 -35.08 -4.16 35.29
N HIS A 704 -34.47 -5.10 34.60
CA HIS A 704 -35.21 -6.11 33.81
C HIS A 704 -34.84 -7.52 34.28
N GLN A 705 -35.13 -7.84 35.54
CA GLN A 705 -35.38 -9.23 35.95
C GLN A 705 -36.77 -9.61 35.46
N VAL A 706 -36.79 -10.50 34.47
CA VAL A 706 -37.97 -11.21 34.00
C VAL A 706 -38.59 -11.97 35.18
N GLY A 707 -39.74 -11.49 35.65
CA GLY A 707 -40.56 -12.18 36.60
C GLY A 707 -41.10 -13.48 36.00
N SER A 708 -40.84 -14.59 36.67
CA SER A 708 -41.40 -15.93 36.39
C SER A 708 -42.93 -15.90 36.35
N PRO A 709 -43.59 -16.53 35.38
CA PRO A 709 -45.05 -16.71 35.34
C PRO A 709 -45.46 -17.94 36.13
N GLU A 710 -45.48 -17.84 37.46
CA GLU A 710 -46.18 -18.81 38.32
C GLU A 710 -46.82 -18.08 39.49
N ALA A 711 -48.11 -17.72 39.34
CA ALA A 711 -49.10 -17.56 40.41
C ALA A 711 -50.35 -16.80 39.95
N VAL A 712 -51.15 -17.38 39.04
CA VAL A 712 -52.60 -17.07 38.95
C VAL A 712 -53.36 -18.36 38.75
N ARG A 713 -53.53 -19.10 39.86
CA ARG A 713 -54.65 -20.04 40.09
C ARG A 713 -54.90 -20.13 41.57
N ALA A 714 -55.75 -19.30 42.09
CA ALA A 714 -56.67 -19.55 43.22
C ALA A 714 -57.24 -18.21 43.68
N ALA A 715 -58.44 -17.92 43.29
CA ALA A 715 -59.50 -17.35 44.07
C ALA A 715 -60.50 -16.57 43.18
N GLY A 716 -61.67 -17.10 43.09
CA GLY A 716 -62.90 -16.45 42.71
C GLY A 716 -63.47 -16.82 41.40
#